data_f9017d3388169ea6df329cc4fed43513
#
_entry.id   f9017d3388169ea6df329cc4fed43513
#
_cell.length_a   1.000
_cell.length_b   1.000
_cell.length_c   1.000
_cell.angle_alpha   90.00
_cell.angle_beta   90.00
_cell.angle_gamma   90.00
#
_symmetry.space_group_name_H-M   'P 1'
#
loop_
_entity.id
_entity.type
_entity.pdbx_description
1 polymer ?
#
loop_
_entity_poly.entity_id
_entity_poly.type
_entity_poly.pdbx_seq_one_letter_code
_entity_poly.pdbx_strand_id
1 'polypeptide(L)'
;MSVSLLGESARGVLLTDGFISRNGKLVPVFVWGVDDLSLSEGSAKINPALSEELGLEASEDIVLRLPATGLVPSGSLFVTKNYTVGLRLSYEGLVPVDSGGNINLKNEQVLPFNVFVRRSDLAEALNVEGKINLVLTDRQISSTDLGDIWNQELSGLVVRRKADFTEITSGRVFLQEKVVETICQDNLASDRLFSYLVNSIEREGNSIPYSFITAMDRYKGHILRKDEILLSDYAANRLGARVGDTIRVSYYKSEGLKRLDTDARQFKVGRVVPLSEWVSDGSLSADFPGLSNVERCTDWDSDLPIQMDLITDEDERYWDLFRSTPKAIIAYDAVVGDWGNAYGSATAIRIPNARPDLTGLRPEMFGIQLIHPREAGIYAARNGVDFAGLFLALGFFIIVSAVLLMLNPLSEMFYRRRHEIALLRSMGYTRKRIKGMLWMESVPVVGGASVVGVVMGLLYTRLIMWLLGGVWQGATQTDGFGVYPGTWTLIAGTLVSVGLSLGLLRWAIIRALREESHKVYSSGSSLRKKRLGMIVSGMMTVAMIGVNVWVLHSVPLFMVIGAAWIVTAALWGDYRVAKNGSVHPSLFNRSQLIWATIYANRKQSLLSFFALSIGVFIVFSVGLNRKGFADSSQIRVGTGGYSLWCESSVPVYYDLSTSSGKAKLSLSDLPEDTEVLQCLRYNADDASCLNLNKVTTPTVLGINMKALSNSDFQIEQTIYGEDREVVFERVRERTNSVYPALVDATVLTWGIGMNLGDTLYYKNDQGLPIAIRLVGTLSNSVFQGNILVDQALFSEIWTETTGSEVFLLKTGESEREEVKKLISQALSEYGVRVMTTNDRLRQFNTVTDTYLTIFMTLGGLGLLLGILSFIIVIRKNLAMRRDEIRLYRVLGFTDGQIGRIFYKENILVPLYAILTGVIGALISVSANFSNAGTGAWSLALGFMLFFTGCVMIFVRGLVKREIGSSKL
;
A
#
# COMPACT_ATOMS: atom_id res chain seq x y z
N MET A 1 -6.63 36.31 -1.00
CA MET A 1 -6.66 36.16 0.48
C MET A 1 -5.36 36.67 1.04
N SER A 2 -5.39 37.61 1.97
CA SER A 2 -4.15 37.96 2.68
C SER A 2 -3.79 36.80 3.60
N VAL A 3 -2.67 36.11 3.34
CA VAL A 3 -2.19 35.00 4.15
C VAL A 3 -2.04 35.42 5.63
N SER A 4 -1.77 36.69 5.87
CA SER A 4 -1.66 37.28 7.21
C SER A 4 -2.93 37.18 8.06
N LEU A 5 -4.12 37.05 7.45
CA LEU A 5 -5.38 36.86 8.18
C LEU A 5 -5.44 35.49 8.88
N LEU A 6 -4.65 34.53 8.44
CA LEU A 6 -4.58 33.19 9.02
C LEU A 6 -3.54 33.04 10.14
N GLY A 7 -2.81 34.11 10.46
CA GLY A 7 -1.80 34.18 11.52
C GLY A 7 -0.49 34.78 11.04
N GLU A 8 0.31 35.32 11.97
CA GLU A 8 1.62 35.92 11.63
C GLU A 8 2.64 34.89 11.11
N SER A 9 2.49 33.63 11.49
CA SER A 9 3.31 32.49 11.04
C SER A 9 2.78 31.80 9.78
N ALA A 10 1.62 32.25 9.23
CA ALA A 10 1.02 31.63 8.05
C ALA A 10 1.88 31.87 6.80
N ARG A 11 2.16 30.81 6.06
CA ARG A 11 2.99 30.83 4.86
C ARG A 11 2.20 30.33 3.65
N GLY A 12 2.19 31.13 2.60
CA GLY A 12 1.58 30.76 1.34
C GLY A 12 2.57 29.97 0.49
N VAL A 13 2.16 28.80 0.03
CA VAL A 13 2.94 27.90 -0.79
C VAL A 13 2.20 27.60 -2.09
N LEU A 14 2.94 27.43 -3.18
CA LEU A 14 2.42 26.88 -4.42
C LEU A 14 2.93 25.45 -4.57
N LEU A 15 2.05 24.46 -4.43
CA LEU A 15 2.38 23.04 -4.50
C LEU A 15 1.81 22.45 -5.80
N THR A 16 2.62 21.72 -6.53
CA THR A 16 2.22 20.98 -7.72
C THR A 16 2.97 19.66 -7.84
N ASP A 17 2.35 18.68 -8.47
CA ASP A 17 3.04 17.47 -8.92
C ASP A 17 3.86 17.79 -10.18
N GLY A 18 4.91 17.01 -10.40
CA GLY A 18 5.74 17.13 -11.60
C GLY A 18 6.62 15.89 -11.76
N PHE A 19 7.50 15.92 -12.76
CA PHE A 19 8.49 14.87 -12.93
C PHE A 19 9.80 15.41 -13.51
N ILE A 20 10.89 14.70 -13.22
CA ILE A 20 12.21 14.95 -13.75
C ILE A 20 12.59 13.79 -14.65
N SER A 21 13.06 14.10 -15.86
CA SER A 21 13.62 13.11 -16.80
C SER A 21 15.12 13.23 -16.82
N ARG A 22 15.84 12.17 -16.41
CA ARG A 22 17.31 12.13 -16.46
C ARG A 22 17.78 10.74 -16.86
N ASN A 23 18.69 10.66 -17.84
CA ASN A 23 19.29 9.41 -18.34
C ASN A 23 18.25 8.33 -18.70
N GLY A 24 17.09 8.75 -19.23
CA GLY A 24 15.98 7.83 -19.56
C GLY A 24 15.16 7.36 -18.36
N LYS A 25 15.46 7.83 -17.14
CA LYS A 25 14.69 7.56 -15.93
C LYS A 25 13.72 8.73 -15.67
N LEU A 26 12.45 8.40 -15.45
CA LEU A 26 11.41 9.34 -15.07
C LEU A 26 11.15 9.23 -13.58
N VAL A 27 11.31 10.33 -12.84
CA VAL A 27 11.11 10.40 -11.39
C VAL A 27 10.02 11.40 -11.10
N PRO A 28 8.84 10.97 -10.58
CA PRO A 28 7.79 11.88 -10.12
C PRO A 28 8.26 12.62 -8.88
N VAL A 29 7.93 13.91 -8.79
CA VAL A 29 8.35 14.80 -7.72
C VAL A 29 7.22 15.70 -7.25
N PHE A 30 7.23 16.10 -5.98
CA PHE A 30 6.43 17.21 -5.47
C PHE A 30 7.23 18.50 -5.55
N VAL A 31 6.65 19.52 -6.17
CA VAL A 31 7.31 20.82 -6.41
C VAL A 31 6.70 21.86 -5.47
N TRP A 32 7.54 22.36 -4.57
CA TRP A 32 7.19 23.32 -3.53
C TRP A 32 7.69 24.71 -3.90
N GLY A 33 6.80 25.60 -4.34
CA GLY A 33 7.11 27.01 -4.53
C GLY A 33 7.04 27.75 -3.20
N VAL A 34 8.20 28.14 -2.67
CA VAL A 34 8.37 28.74 -1.35
C VAL A 34 9.17 30.06 -1.40
N ASP A 35 8.98 30.93 -0.40
CA ASP A 35 9.72 32.19 -0.32
C ASP A 35 10.83 32.17 0.75
N ASP A 36 10.83 31.19 1.66
CA ASP A 36 11.65 31.17 2.88
C ASP A 36 13.05 30.55 2.73
N LEU A 37 13.27 29.79 1.68
CA LEU A 37 14.52 29.08 1.43
C LEU A 37 15.43 29.91 0.54
N SER A 38 16.20 30.91 1.00
CA SER A 38 17.19 31.71 0.24
C SER A 38 17.62 31.07 -1.11
N LEU A 39 16.68 30.98 -2.04
CA LEU A 39 16.84 30.39 -3.39
C LEU A 39 17.18 31.50 -4.38
N SER A 40 18.17 31.26 -5.24
CA SER A 40 18.48 32.12 -6.38
C SER A 40 17.41 32.01 -7.47
N GLU A 41 17.30 33.02 -8.33
CA GLU A 41 16.42 32.98 -9.47
C GLU A 41 16.82 31.87 -10.44
N GLY A 42 15.85 31.06 -10.90
CA GLY A 42 16.12 29.92 -11.77
C GLY A 42 16.88 28.77 -11.10
N SER A 43 16.86 28.68 -9.76
CA SER A 43 17.51 27.59 -9.03
C SER A 43 16.52 26.71 -8.27
N ALA A 44 16.96 25.50 -7.94
CA ALA A 44 16.21 24.54 -7.15
C ALA A 44 17.09 23.91 -6.04
N LYS A 45 16.48 23.67 -4.90
CA LYS A 45 16.99 22.77 -3.87
C LYS A 45 16.13 21.52 -3.80
N ILE A 46 16.73 20.39 -3.48
CA ILE A 46 16.05 19.11 -3.42
C ILE A 46 16.25 18.43 -2.07
N ASN A 47 15.43 17.44 -1.75
CA ASN A 47 15.67 16.65 -0.55
C ASN A 47 16.74 15.56 -0.78
N PRO A 48 17.36 15.01 0.29
CA PRO A 48 18.40 13.99 0.19
C PRO A 48 17.98 12.75 -0.61
N ALA A 49 16.74 12.27 -0.42
CA ALA A 49 16.23 11.09 -1.12
C ALA A 49 16.21 11.27 -2.65
N LEU A 50 15.79 12.43 -3.13
CA LEU A 50 15.79 12.74 -4.57
C LEU A 50 17.20 12.92 -5.11
N SER A 51 18.11 13.52 -4.32
CA SER A 51 19.52 13.66 -4.71
C SER A 51 20.21 12.31 -4.94
N GLU A 52 19.95 11.36 -4.04
CA GLU A 52 20.47 10.00 -4.16
C GLU A 52 19.90 9.28 -5.39
N GLU A 53 18.58 9.41 -5.61
CA GLU A 53 17.89 8.79 -6.74
C GLU A 53 18.37 9.31 -8.10
N LEU A 54 18.66 10.62 -8.22
CA LEU A 54 19.11 11.26 -9.45
C LEU A 54 20.63 11.28 -9.62
N GLY A 55 21.41 11.12 -8.55
CA GLY A 55 22.87 11.22 -8.56
C GLY A 55 23.34 12.58 -9.07
N LEU A 56 22.78 13.69 -8.53
CA LEU A 56 23.07 15.06 -8.98
C LEU A 56 24.38 15.59 -8.36
N GLU A 57 25.17 16.27 -9.19
CA GLU A 57 26.32 17.08 -8.75
C GLU A 57 25.92 18.55 -8.68
N ALA A 58 26.60 19.34 -7.83
CA ALA A 58 26.30 20.76 -7.67
C ALA A 58 26.43 21.52 -8.99
N SER A 59 25.51 22.46 -9.24
CA SER A 59 25.41 23.30 -10.45
C SER A 59 24.98 22.56 -11.73
N GLU A 60 24.48 21.33 -11.65
CA GLU A 60 23.86 20.69 -12.81
C GLU A 60 22.45 21.22 -13.06
N ASP A 61 22.06 21.25 -14.35
CA ASP A 61 20.72 21.66 -14.76
C ASP A 61 19.71 20.52 -14.58
N ILE A 62 18.57 20.86 -14.04
CA ILE A 62 17.40 19.99 -13.89
C ILE A 62 16.30 20.52 -14.81
N VAL A 63 15.72 19.65 -15.63
CA VAL A 63 14.51 19.97 -16.39
C VAL A 63 13.32 19.35 -15.67
N LEU A 64 12.53 20.22 -15.08
CA LEU A 64 11.31 19.88 -14.37
C LEU A 64 10.13 20.02 -15.34
N ARG A 65 9.31 19.00 -15.48
CA ARG A 65 8.07 19.05 -16.23
C ARG A 65 6.87 19.10 -15.28
N LEU A 66 6.00 20.06 -15.47
CA LEU A 66 4.85 20.37 -14.62
C LEU A 66 3.57 20.23 -15.44
N PRO A 67 2.42 19.83 -14.84
CA PRO A 67 1.14 19.92 -15.53
C PRO A 67 0.83 21.39 -15.83
N ALA A 68 0.44 21.67 -17.07
CA ALA A 68 0.01 23.00 -17.46
C ALA A 68 -1.26 23.39 -16.70
N THR A 69 -1.27 24.59 -16.13
CA THR A 69 -2.44 25.16 -15.47
C THR A 69 -3.05 26.23 -16.37
N GLY A 70 -4.37 26.19 -16.52
CA GLY A 70 -5.12 27.18 -17.29
C GLY A 70 -6.39 27.62 -16.58
N LEU A 71 -6.98 28.72 -17.00
CA LEU A 71 -8.28 29.16 -16.51
C LEU A 71 -9.38 28.14 -16.82
N VAL A 72 -9.29 27.48 -17.97
CA VAL A 72 -10.17 26.38 -18.36
C VAL A 72 -9.50 25.05 -17.99
N PRO A 73 -10.19 24.12 -17.30
CA PRO A 73 -9.63 22.84 -16.94
C PRO A 73 -9.15 22.03 -18.14
N SER A 74 -7.96 21.41 -18.03
CA SER A 74 -7.28 20.72 -19.16
C SER A 74 -8.08 19.55 -19.77
N GLY A 75 -9.00 18.96 -19.02
CA GLY A 75 -9.94 17.95 -19.52
C GLY A 75 -11.12 18.50 -20.29
N SER A 76 -11.31 19.84 -20.34
CA SER A 76 -12.36 20.47 -21.13
C SER A 76 -12.12 20.32 -22.64
N LEU A 77 -13.19 20.27 -23.41
CA LEU A 77 -13.15 20.21 -24.88
C LEU A 77 -12.58 21.44 -25.53
N PHE A 78 -12.51 22.55 -24.80
CA PHE A 78 -12.11 23.87 -25.30
C PHE A 78 -10.65 24.22 -24.99
N VAL A 79 -9.82 23.29 -24.55
CA VAL A 79 -8.42 23.51 -24.16
C VAL A 79 -7.46 23.04 -25.23
N THR A 80 -6.44 23.86 -25.52
CA THR A 80 -5.34 23.62 -26.42
C THR A 80 -4.28 22.65 -25.92
N LYS A 81 -3.44 22.17 -26.78
CA LYS A 81 -2.56 20.97 -26.72
C LYS A 81 -1.44 20.93 -25.68
N ASN A 82 -1.15 21.99 -24.95
CA ASN A 82 -0.02 21.98 -24.02
C ASN A 82 -0.46 21.49 -22.62
N TYR A 83 -0.29 20.20 -22.35
CA TYR A 83 -0.62 19.59 -21.06
C TYR A 83 0.52 19.69 -20.03
N THR A 84 1.73 19.99 -20.48
CA THR A 84 2.92 20.13 -19.60
C THR A 84 3.74 21.38 -19.97
N VAL A 85 4.33 21.97 -18.94
CA VAL A 85 5.28 23.10 -19.04
C VAL A 85 6.64 22.63 -18.55
N GLY A 86 7.69 22.97 -19.29
CA GLY A 86 9.08 22.68 -18.92
C GLY A 86 9.71 23.85 -18.16
N LEU A 87 10.23 23.61 -16.95
CA LEU A 87 11.00 24.58 -16.17
C LEU A 87 12.44 24.10 -16.02
N ARG A 88 13.40 24.86 -16.55
CA ARG A 88 14.82 24.57 -16.41
C ARG A 88 15.38 25.30 -15.21
N LEU A 89 16.01 24.56 -14.29
CA LEU A 89 16.53 25.06 -13.03
C LEU A 89 17.96 24.56 -12.80
N SER A 90 18.80 25.36 -12.16
CA SER A 90 20.12 24.91 -11.71
C SER A 90 20.02 24.32 -10.31
N TYR A 91 20.67 23.18 -10.08
CA TYR A 91 20.71 22.56 -8.76
C TYR A 91 21.64 23.34 -7.82
N GLU A 92 21.08 23.93 -6.76
CA GLU A 92 21.81 24.78 -5.79
C GLU A 92 22.23 24.02 -4.52
N GLY A 93 21.56 22.93 -4.17
CA GLY A 93 21.90 22.13 -2.99
C GLY A 93 20.75 21.38 -2.35
N LEU A 94 21.00 20.90 -1.13
CA LEU A 94 20.05 20.06 -0.39
C LEU A 94 19.23 20.89 0.62
N VAL A 95 17.97 20.50 0.80
CA VAL A 95 17.17 20.87 1.98
C VAL A 95 17.25 19.73 2.97
N PRO A 96 17.90 19.92 4.14
CA PRO A 96 18.01 18.86 5.16
C PRO A 96 16.66 18.42 5.69
N VAL A 97 16.58 17.18 6.20
CA VAL A 97 15.37 16.62 6.81
C VAL A 97 14.87 17.49 7.97
N ASP A 98 15.79 17.96 8.83
CA ASP A 98 15.46 18.81 9.98
C ASP A 98 14.92 20.21 9.59
N SER A 99 15.12 20.60 8.33
CA SER A 99 14.63 21.87 7.76
C SER A 99 13.39 21.67 6.90
N GLY A 100 12.73 20.52 6.99
CA GLY A 100 11.50 20.21 6.26
C GLY A 100 11.72 19.59 4.88
N GLY A 101 12.94 19.14 4.54
CA GLY A 101 13.22 18.52 3.24
C GLY A 101 12.31 17.34 2.88
N ASN A 102 11.86 16.59 3.87
CA ASN A 102 10.97 15.42 3.68
C ASN A 102 9.50 15.75 4.01
N ILE A 103 9.05 17.00 3.86
CA ILE A 103 7.64 17.35 4.06
C ILE A 103 6.74 16.51 3.15
N ASN A 104 5.69 15.92 3.72
CA ASN A 104 4.70 15.11 3.03
C ASN A 104 3.30 15.41 3.59
N LEU A 105 2.32 15.56 2.71
CA LEU A 105 0.92 15.73 3.09
C LEU A 105 0.18 14.39 3.17
N LYS A 106 0.79 13.31 2.66
CA LYS A 106 0.25 11.95 2.73
C LYS A 106 0.82 11.19 3.94
N ASN A 107 0.05 10.22 4.43
CA ASN A 107 0.43 9.38 5.57
C ASN A 107 1.21 8.14 5.13
N GLU A 108 2.23 8.35 4.30
CA GLU A 108 3.08 7.29 3.76
C GLU A 108 4.44 7.29 4.46
N GLN A 109 5.05 6.12 4.57
CA GLN A 109 6.41 6.01 5.11
C GLN A 109 7.47 6.17 4.00
N VAL A 110 7.07 6.02 2.74
CA VAL A 110 7.94 6.28 1.59
C VAL A 110 8.38 7.73 1.62
N LEU A 111 9.68 7.96 1.49
CA LEU A 111 10.21 9.32 1.46
C LEU A 111 9.76 10.03 0.17
N PRO A 112 9.13 11.22 0.28
CA PRO A 112 8.73 11.98 -0.89
C PRO A 112 9.96 12.46 -1.67
N PHE A 113 9.86 12.60 -2.96
CA PHE A 113 10.83 13.28 -3.78
C PHE A 113 10.42 14.74 -3.91
N ASN A 114 11.05 15.62 -3.14
CA ASN A 114 10.71 17.03 -3.05
C ASN A 114 11.70 17.91 -3.80
N VAL A 115 11.17 18.84 -4.58
CA VAL A 115 11.91 19.92 -5.25
C VAL A 115 11.39 21.25 -4.69
N PHE A 116 12.28 22.07 -4.19
CA PHE A 116 11.96 23.38 -3.65
C PHE A 116 12.46 24.45 -4.63
N VAL A 117 11.56 25.30 -5.09
CA VAL A 117 11.81 26.38 -6.03
C VAL A 117 11.29 27.70 -5.49
N ARG A 118 11.77 28.80 -6.02
CA ARG A 118 11.21 30.10 -5.67
C ARG A 118 9.76 30.17 -6.16
N ARG A 119 8.84 30.62 -5.29
CA ARG A 119 7.41 30.66 -5.61
C ARG A 119 7.10 31.53 -6.84
N SER A 120 7.83 32.66 -7.03
CA SER A 120 7.68 33.50 -8.23
C SER A 120 8.00 32.77 -9.52
N ASP A 121 9.09 31.98 -9.55
CA ASP A 121 9.54 31.27 -10.75
C ASP A 121 8.54 30.16 -11.13
N LEU A 122 8.00 29.48 -10.11
CA LEU A 122 6.96 28.47 -10.30
C LEU A 122 5.63 29.10 -10.76
N ALA A 123 5.26 30.23 -10.15
CA ALA A 123 4.03 30.94 -10.49
C ALA A 123 4.07 31.52 -11.93
N GLU A 124 5.21 32.04 -12.36
CA GLU A 124 5.44 32.49 -13.72
C GLU A 124 5.33 31.35 -14.72
N ALA A 125 6.01 30.22 -14.45
CA ALA A 125 5.97 29.05 -15.32
C ALA A 125 4.56 28.47 -15.49
N LEU A 126 3.73 28.56 -14.45
CA LEU A 126 2.35 28.07 -14.44
C LEU A 126 1.30 29.15 -14.81
N ASN A 127 1.69 30.41 -15.11
CA ASN A 127 0.80 31.54 -15.35
C ASN A 127 -0.20 31.79 -14.20
N VAL A 128 0.26 31.70 -12.95
CA VAL A 128 -0.56 31.88 -11.73
C VAL A 128 0.09 32.89 -10.76
N GLU A 129 0.67 33.96 -11.29
CA GLU A 129 1.37 34.97 -10.50
C GLU A 129 0.47 35.51 -9.39
N GLY A 130 1.03 35.67 -8.19
CA GLY A 130 0.36 36.17 -7.01
C GLY A 130 -0.67 35.22 -6.39
N LYS A 131 -0.82 34.00 -6.92
CA LYS A 131 -1.73 32.96 -6.39
C LYS A 131 -0.97 31.88 -5.60
N ILE A 132 -1.70 31.24 -4.70
CA ILE A 132 -1.26 30.10 -3.89
C ILE A 132 -2.38 29.07 -3.83
N ASN A 133 -2.03 27.81 -3.64
CA ASN A 133 -3.00 26.72 -3.46
C ASN A 133 -2.83 25.97 -2.13
N LEU A 134 -1.83 26.31 -1.33
CA LEU A 134 -1.60 25.73 -0.01
C LEU A 134 -1.21 26.85 0.98
N VAL A 135 -1.78 26.80 2.18
CA VAL A 135 -1.37 27.65 3.30
C VAL A 135 -0.96 26.78 4.46
N LEU A 136 0.28 26.93 4.94
CA LEU A 136 0.79 26.30 6.13
C LEU A 136 0.64 27.29 7.31
N THR A 137 0.01 26.84 8.40
CA THR A 137 -0.15 27.63 9.62
C THR A 137 -0.06 26.75 10.86
N ASP A 138 0.44 27.30 11.95
CA ASP A 138 0.49 26.69 13.28
C ASP A 138 -0.78 26.95 14.11
N ARG A 139 -1.60 27.90 13.65
CA ARG A 139 -2.89 28.22 14.28
C ARG A 139 -3.92 27.13 14.00
N GLN A 140 -4.61 26.68 15.04
CA GLN A 140 -5.80 25.84 14.85
C GLN A 140 -6.94 26.67 14.26
N ILE A 141 -7.31 26.37 13.03
CA ILE A 141 -8.38 27.03 12.28
C ILE A 141 -9.55 26.06 12.20
N SER A 142 -10.74 26.53 12.56
CA SER A 142 -11.99 25.79 12.36
C SER A 142 -12.66 26.15 11.04
N SER A 143 -13.61 25.32 10.58
CA SER A 143 -14.42 25.65 9.39
C SER A 143 -15.22 26.94 9.56
N THR A 144 -15.59 27.32 10.79
CA THR A 144 -16.25 28.60 11.11
C THR A 144 -15.30 29.76 10.92
N ASP A 145 -14.06 29.66 11.43
CA ASP A 145 -13.04 30.72 11.23
C ASP A 145 -12.72 30.94 9.74
N LEU A 146 -12.70 29.84 8.96
CA LEU A 146 -12.49 29.91 7.52
C LEU A 146 -13.66 30.60 6.82
N GLY A 147 -14.91 30.33 7.25
CA GLY A 147 -16.10 31.01 6.76
C GLY A 147 -16.11 32.51 7.02
N ASP A 148 -15.61 32.95 8.18
CA ASP A 148 -15.53 34.39 8.55
C ASP A 148 -14.48 35.16 7.72
N ILE A 149 -13.43 34.47 7.27
CA ILE A 149 -12.37 35.06 6.42
C ILE A 149 -12.76 35.02 4.94
N TRP A 150 -13.72 34.16 4.59
CA TRP A 150 -14.18 33.96 3.22
C TRP A 150 -14.91 35.16 2.66
N ASN A 151 -14.59 35.55 1.45
CA ASN A 151 -15.30 36.64 0.74
C ASN A 151 -15.49 36.28 -0.75
N GLN A 152 -16.29 37.08 -1.45
CA GLN A 152 -16.61 36.88 -2.85
C GLN A 152 -15.37 36.89 -3.76
N GLU A 153 -14.35 37.70 -3.48
CA GLU A 153 -13.15 37.78 -4.31
C GLU A 153 -12.35 36.47 -4.28
N LEU A 154 -12.43 35.74 -3.16
CA LEU A 154 -11.76 34.45 -3.00
C LEU A 154 -12.46 33.30 -3.73
N SER A 155 -13.73 33.46 -4.06
CA SER A 155 -14.50 32.45 -4.81
C SER A 155 -14.09 32.34 -6.29
N GLY A 156 -13.37 33.33 -6.83
CA GLY A 156 -13.10 33.43 -8.26
C GLY A 156 -14.33 33.78 -9.11
N LEU A 157 -15.45 34.10 -8.45
CA LEU A 157 -16.66 34.59 -9.13
C LEU A 157 -16.51 36.06 -9.50
N VAL A 158 -16.88 36.39 -10.74
CA VAL A 158 -16.88 37.73 -11.25
C VAL A 158 -18.33 38.23 -11.30
N VAL A 159 -18.63 39.22 -10.48
CA VAL A 159 -19.97 39.83 -10.40
C VAL A 159 -19.96 41.15 -11.15
N ARG A 160 -20.71 41.26 -12.26
CA ARG A 160 -20.83 42.42 -13.10
C ARG A 160 -22.24 42.99 -13.04
N ARG A 161 -22.39 44.24 -12.62
CA ARG A 161 -23.70 44.91 -12.62
C ARG A 161 -23.96 45.54 -13.99
N LYS A 162 -25.05 45.19 -14.61
CA LYS A 162 -25.62 45.79 -15.83
C LYS A 162 -26.85 46.64 -15.46
N ALA A 163 -27.42 47.33 -16.44
CA ALA A 163 -28.56 48.19 -16.19
C ALA A 163 -29.79 47.43 -15.62
N ASP A 164 -30.11 46.28 -16.19
CA ASP A 164 -31.33 45.52 -15.93
C ASP A 164 -31.10 44.28 -15.07
N PHE A 165 -29.87 43.83 -14.88
CA PHE A 165 -29.53 42.60 -14.14
C PHE A 165 -28.12 42.66 -13.59
N THR A 166 -27.84 41.78 -12.61
CA THR A 166 -26.47 41.48 -12.16
C THR A 166 -26.09 40.13 -12.71
N GLU A 167 -24.93 40.03 -13.34
CA GLU A 167 -24.39 38.83 -13.94
C GLU A 167 -23.27 38.27 -13.08
N ILE A 168 -23.32 36.95 -12.82
CA ILE A 168 -22.31 36.18 -12.11
C ILE A 168 -21.69 35.22 -13.10
N THR A 169 -20.38 35.30 -13.28
CA THR A 169 -19.56 34.42 -14.13
C THR A 169 -18.35 33.90 -13.34
N SER A 170 -17.63 32.94 -13.89
CA SER A 170 -16.39 32.43 -13.33
C SER A 170 -15.23 32.71 -14.29
N GLY A 171 -14.04 33.02 -13.74
CA GLY A 171 -12.81 33.07 -14.52
C GLY A 171 -12.46 31.72 -15.17
N ARG A 172 -13.06 30.60 -14.67
CA ARG A 172 -12.91 29.24 -15.22
C ARG A 172 -13.91 28.89 -16.32
N VAL A 173 -14.68 29.88 -16.83
CA VAL A 173 -15.77 29.78 -17.80
C VAL A 173 -17.02 29.09 -17.23
N PHE A 174 -16.87 27.91 -16.63
CA PHE A 174 -17.98 27.15 -16.10
C PHE A 174 -18.21 27.42 -14.60
N LEU A 175 -19.48 27.43 -14.21
CA LEU A 175 -19.94 27.50 -12.82
C LEU A 175 -20.33 26.07 -12.38
N GLN A 176 -19.71 25.59 -11.31
CA GLN A 176 -19.99 24.25 -10.76
C GLN A 176 -21.47 24.11 -10.38
N GLU A 177 -22.04 22.95 -10.59
CA GLU A 177 -23.48 22.69 -10.39
C GLU A 177 -23.96 23.10 -8.99
N LYS A 178 -23.17 22.74 -7.93
CA LYS A 178 -23.54 23.08 -6.55
C LYS A 178 -23.54 24.58 -6.27
N VAL A 179 -22.63 25.32 -6.90
CA VAL A 179 -22.57 26.78 -6.83
C VAL A 179 -23.77 27.37 -7.52
N VAL A 180 -24.13 26.86 -8.71
CA VAL A 180 -25.33 27.28 -9.47
C VAL A 180 -26.60 27.03 -8.65
N GLU A 181 -26.76 25.83 -8.09
CA GLU A 181 -27.90 25.48 -7.24
C GLU A 181 -28.03 26.42 -6.04
N THR A 182 -26.95 26.67 -5.31
CA THR A 182 -26.93 27.52 -4.12
C THR A 182 -27.31 28.96 -4.48
N ILE A 183 -26.67 29.53 -5.51
CA ILE A 183 -27.01 30.91 -5.97
C ILE A 183 -28.47 31.00 -6.40
N CYS A 184 -28.99 29.99 -7.12
CA CYS A 184 -30.39 30.00 -7.57
C CYS A 184 -31.39 29.78 -6.43
N GLN A 185 -31.03 29.04 -5.38
CA GLN A 185 -31.87 28.87 -4.17
C GLN A 185 -31.95 30.15 -3.36
N ASP A 186 -30.81 30.86 -3.19
CA ASP A 186 -30.75 32.13 -2.47
C ASP A 186 -31.37 33.27 -3.27
N ASN A 187 -31.44 33.17 -4.60
CA ASN A 187 -31.95 34.20 -5.52
C ASN A 187 -33.01 33.61 -6.45
N LEU A 188 -34.26 33.47 -5.97
CA LEU A 188 -35.37 32.79 -6.67
C LEU A 188 -35.74 33.37 -8.07
N ALA A 189 -35.37 34.60 -8.39
CA ALA A 189 -35.60 35.20 -9.68
C ALA A 189 -34.44 35.07 -10.67
N SER A 190 -33.42 34.26 -10.36
CA SER A 190 -32.23 34.06 -11.21
C SER A 190 -32.54 33.32 -12.50
N ASP A 191 -31.74 33.61 -13.54
CA ASP A 191 -31.75 32.93 -14.83
C ASP A 191 -30.40 32.30 -15.07
N ARG A 192 -30.37 30.96 -15.34
CA ARG A 192 -29.17 30.22 -15.70
C ARG A 192 -28.89 30.38 -17.19
N LEU A 193 -27.63 30.55 -17.55
CA LEU A 193 -27.16 30.63 -18.91
C LEU A 193 -26.08 29.59 -19.17
N PHE A 194 -26.16 28.93 -20.33
CA PHE A 194 -25.13 28.03 -20.82
C PHE A 194 -24.81 28.33 -22.28
N SER A 195 -23.62 28.84 -22.55
CA SER A 195 -23.13 29.06 -23.91
C SER A 195 -22.44 27.82 -24.44
N TYR A 196 -22.74 27.44 -25.67
CA TYR A 196 -22.16 26.25 -26.29
C TYR A 196 -21.86 26.46 -27.77
N LEU A 197 -20.76 25.87 -28.28
CA LEU A 197 -20.46 25.83 -29.71
C LEU A 197 -21.09 24.57 -30.31
N VAL A 198 -22.13 24.73 -31.15
CA VAL A 198 -22.81 23.63 -31.82
C VAL A 198 -22.19 23.34 -33.20
N ASN A 199 -22.34 22.09 -33.68
CA ASN A 199 -21.78 21.66 -34.94
C ASN A 199 -22.53 22.27 -36.13
N SER A 200 -23.88 22.27 -36.05
CA SER A 200 -24.72 22.84 -37.10
C SER A 200 -26.11 23.26 -36.60
N ILE A 201 -26.69 24.26 -37.26
CA ILE A 201 -28.10 24.64 -37.17
C ILE A 201 -28.72 24.44 -38.55
N GLU A 202 -29.66 23.52 -38.68
CA GLU A 202 -30.13 23.00 -39.96
C GLU A 202 -31.68 23.13 -40.16
N ARG A 203 -32.09 23.45 -41.40
CA ARG A 203 -33.43 23.38 -41.85
C ARG A 203 -33.51 23.04 -43.34
N GLU A 204 -34.16 21.95 -43.72
CA GLU A 204 -34.51 21.60 -45.11
C GLU A 204 -33.37 21.75 -46.13
N GLY A 205 -32.15 21.38 -45.76
CA GLY A 205 -30.94 21.44 -46.62
C GLY A 205 -30.11 22.72 -46.47
N ASN A 206 -30.63 23.74 -45.78
CA ASN A 206 -29.82 24.89 -45.38
C ASN A 206 -29.15 24.63 -44.04
N SER A 207 -27.86 24.95 -43.93
CA SER A 207 -27.08 24.73 -42.71
C SER A 207 -26.21 25.94 -42.34
N ILE A 208 -26.08 26.19 -41.06
CA ILE A 208 -25.10 27.13 -40.48
C ILE A 208 -24.14 26.31 -39.65
N PRO A 209 -22.87 26.20 -40.07
CA PRO A 209 -21.89 25.42 -39.34
C PRO A 209 -21.39 26.18 -38.11
N TYR A 210 -20.83 25.45 -37.16
CA TYR A 210 -20.06 25.88 -35.99
C TYR A 210 -20.48 27.25 -35.42
N SER A 211 -21.59 27.27 -34.70
CA SER A 211 -22.20 28.50 -34.20
C SER A 211 -22.38 28.47 -32.68
N PHE A 212 -22.19 29.62 -32.04
CA PHE A 212 -22.58 29.75 -30.65
C PHE A 212 -24.09 29.79 -30.49
N ILE A 213 -24.60 28.99 -29.54
CA ILE A 213 -25.98 29.04 -29.06
C ILE A 213 -25.95 29.22 -27.55
N THR A 214 -26.92 30.01 -27.03
CA THR A 214 -27.09 30.20 -25.59
C THR A 214 -28.37 29.52 -25.13
N ALA A 215 -28.22 28.62 -24.17
CA ALA A 215 -29.35 28.07 -23.45
C ALA A 215 -29.66 28.94 -22.22
N MET A 216 -30.91 29.32 -21.97
CA MET A 216 -31.28 30.12 -20.80
C MET A 216 -32.71 29.79 -20.33
N ASP A 217 -33.01 30.14 -19.06
CA ASP A 217 -34.33 29.88 -18.48
C ASP A 217 -35.41 30.84 -19.05
N ARG A 218 -35.07 32.14 -19.12
CA ARG A 218 -36.00 33.18 -19.59
C ARG A 218 -35.27 34.19 -20.50
N TYR A 219 -35.95 34.63 -21.56
CA TYR A 219 -35.48 35.75 -22.38
C TYR A 219 -36.45 36.91 -22.27
N LYS A 220 -36.01 38.04 -21.71
CA LYS A 220 -36.84 39.27 -21.45
C LYS A 220 -38.19 38.94 -20.78
N GLY A 221 -38.15 38.08 -19.75
CA GLY A 221 -39.32 37.66 -18.96
C GLY A 221 -40.17 36.53 -19.59
N HIS A 222 -39.94 36.15 -20.85
CA HIS A 222 -40.55 34.98 -21.47
C HIS A 222 -39.84 33.68 -21.08
N ILE A 223 -40.56 32.76 -20.43
CA ILE A 223 -40.05 31.43 -20.09
C ILE A 223 -39.98 30.57 -21.35
N LEU A 224 -38.82 30.08 -21.69
CA LEU A 224 -38.61 29.25 -22.86
C LEU A 224 -39.09 27.80 -22.62
N ARG A 225 -39.86 27.28 -23.58
CA ARG A 225 -40.32 25.88 -23.54
C ARG A 225 -39.19 24.96 -24.03
N LYS A 226 -39.17 23.74 -23.55
CA LYS A 226 -38.13 22.75 -23.91
C LYS A 226 -37.99 22.45 -25.41
N ASP A 227 -39.02 22.69 -26.18
CA ASP A 227 -39.08 22.49 -27.63
C ASP A 227 -38.96 23.82 -28.43
N GLU A 228 -38.67 24.93 -27.75
CA GLU A 228 -38.67 26.27 -28.36
C GLU A 228 -37.23 26.75 -28.65
N ILE A 229 -37.05 27.38 -29.84
CA ILE A 229 -35.82 28.09 -30.21
C ILE A 229 -36.16 29.52 -30.65
N LEU A 230 -35.39 30.46 -30.16
CA LEU A 230 -35.40 31.84 -30.69
C LEU A 230 -34.22 31.95 -31.66
N LEU A 231 -34.49 32.42 -32.86
CA LEU A 231 -33.47 32.67 -33.90
C LEU A 231 -33.16 34.14 -34.01
N SER A 232 -31.90 34.50 -34.24
CA SER A 232 -31.57 35.85 -34.77
C SER A 232 -32.17 36.03 -36.16
N ASP A 233 -32.50 37.24 -36.53
CA ASP A 233 -32.91 37.59 -37.92
C ASP A 233 -31.85 37.14 -38.94
N TYR A 234 -30.54 37.21 -38.60
CA TYR A 234 -29.45 36.66 -39.41
C TYR A 234 -29.63 35.17 -39.66
N ALA A 235 -29.76 34.37 -38.58
CA ALA A 235 -29.91 32.92 -38.68
C ALA A 235 -31.21 32.51 -39.38
N ALA A 236 -32.32 33.21 -39.08
CA ALA A 236 -33.63 32.98 -39.72
C ALA A 236 -33.56 33.23 -41.23
N ASN A 237 -32.92 34.30 -41.65
CA ASN A 237 -32.76 34.62 -43.08
C ASN A 237 -31.88 33.59 -43.81
N ARG A 238 -30.76 33.20 -43.21
CA ARG A 238 -29.85 32.22 -43.83
C ARG A 238 -30.46 30.80 -43.92
N LEU A 239 -31.28 30.41 -42.94
CA LEU A 239 -31.99 29.14 -42.94
C LEU A 239 -33.31 29.19 -43.71
N GLY A 240 -33.78 30.39 -44.10
CA GLY A 240 -35.10 30.61 -44.65
C GLY A 240 -36.23 30.26 -43.66
N ALA A 241 -35.98 30.37 -42.34
CA ALA A 241 -36.83 29.87 -41.26
C ALA A 241 -37.87 30.94 -40.85
N ARG A 242 -39.08 30.50 -40.52
CA ARG A 242 -40.19 31.31 -40.01
C ARG A 242 -40.68 30.82 -38.66
N VAL A 243 -41.42 31.60 -37.92
CA VAL A 243 -42.06 31.19 -36.67
C VAL A 243 -42.95 29.95 -36.92
N GLY A 244 -42.76 28.94 -36.15
CA GLY A 244 -43.44 27.62 -36.24
C GLY A 244 -42.66 26.54 -36.97
N ASP A 245 -41.58 26.87 -37.70
CA ASP A 245 -40.75 25.91 -38.41
C ASP A 245 -39.92 25.07 -37.42
N THR A 246 -39.48 23.86 -37.86
CA THR A 246 -38.65 23.00 -37.09
C THR A 246 -37.20 23.16 -37.50
N ILE A 247 -36.33 23.38 -36.52
CA ILE A 247 -34.87 23.51 -36.66
C ILE A 247 -34.19 22.35 -35.97
N ARG A 248 -33.22 21.74 -36.63
CA ARG A 248 -32.34 20.71 -36.06
C ARG A 248 -31.04 21.36 -35.62
N VAL A 249 -30.66 21.14 -34.37
CA VAL A 249 -29.38 21.58 -33.81
C VAL A 249 -28.54 20.36 -33.50
N SER A 250 -27.36 20.23 -34.13
CA SER A 250 -26.41 19.14 -33.91
C SER A 250 -25.24 19.65 -33.07
N TYR A 251 -24.78 18.86 -32.10
CA TYR A 251 -23.72 19.27 -31.19
C TYR A 251 -22.89 18.04 -30.76
N TYR A 252 -21.66 18.30 -30.29
CA TYR A 252 -20.83 17.30 -29.68
C TYR A 252 -21.25 17.11 -28.21
N LYS A 253 -21.35 15.84 -27.78
CA LYS A 253 -21.57 15.43 -26.41
C LYS A 253 -20.34 14.73 -25.89
N SER A 254 -19.85 15.09 -24.69
CA SER A 254 -18.72 14.45 -24.07
C SER A 254 -19.16 13.22 -23.28
N GLU A 255 -18.54 12.06 -23.57
CA GLU A 255 -18.73 10.81 -22.80
C GLU A 255 -17.58 10.52 -21.82
N GLY A 256 -16.76 11.52 -21.50
CA GLY A 256 -15.54 11.39 -20.70
C GLY A 256 -14.30 11.11 -21.57
N LEU A 257 -13.11 11.26 -21.01
CA LEU A 257 -11.82 11.07 -21.69
C LEU A 257 -11.75 11.71 -23.10
N LYS A 258 -12.30 12.90 -23.25
CA LYS A 258 -12.43 13.64 -24.54
C LYS A 258 -13.01 12.76 -25.69
N ARG A 259 -13.80 11.77 -25.35
CA ARG A 259 -14.60 11.04 -26.34
C ARG A 259 -15.82 11.85 -26.67
N LEU A 260 -16.02 12.10 -27.96
CA LEU A 260 -17.10 12.92 -28.48
C LEU A 260 -18.06 12.06 -29.31
N ASP A 261 -19.32 12.11 -28.92
CA ASP A 261 -20.41 11.63 -29.77
C ASP A 261 -21.19 12.82 -30.34
N THR A 262 -21.75 12.68 -31.53
CA THR A 262 -22.58 13.69 -32.13
C THR A 262 -24.03 13.37 -31.80
N ASP A 263 -24.72 14.31 -31.15
CA ASP A 263 -26.16 14.25 -30.88
C ASP A 263 -26.91 15.41 -31.58
N ALA A 264 -28.18 15.29 -31.72
CA ALA A 264 -29.01 16.32 -32.37
C ALA A 264 -30.41 16.41 -31.76
N ARG A 265 -30.90 17.63 -31.60
CA ARG A 265 -32.24 17.90 -31.11
C ARG A 265 -33.03 18.77 -32.09
N GLN A 266 -34.36 18.65 -32.10
CA GLN A 266 -35.29 19.43 -32.89
C GLN A 266 -36.04 20.42 -32.01
N PHE A 267 -36.08 21.65 -32.47
CA PHE A 267 -36.76 22.77 -31.82
C PHE A 267 -37.73 23.47 -32.79
N LYS A 268 -38.79 24.05 -32.27
CA LYS A 268 -39.73 24.89 -33.04
C LYS A 268 -39.37 26.34 -32.86
N VAL A 269 -39.34 27.09 -33.96
CA VAL A 269 -39.10 28.54 -33.93
C VAL A 269 -40.25 29.24 -33.24
N GLY A 270 -40.02 29.71 -32.01
CA GLY A 270 -41.01 30.49 -31.26
C GLY A 270 -41.03 31.97 -31.66
N ARG A 271 -39.83 32.54 -31.92
CA ARG A 271 -39.68 33.96 -32.27
C ARG A 271 -38.40 34.20 -33.07
N VAL A 272 -38.46 35.21 -33.98
CA VAL A 272 -37.27 35.77 -34.61
C VAL A 272 -36.96 37.11 -33.93
N VAL A 273 -35.70 37.29 -33.49
CA VAL A 273 -35.24 38.46 -32.72
C VAL A 273 -34.19 39.20 -33.54
N PRO A 274 -34.19 40.54 -33.60
CA PRO A 274 -33.14 41.28 -34.27
C PRO A 274 -31.78 41.01 -33.62
N LEU A 275 -30.74 40.68 -34.41
CA LEU A 275 -29.39 40.40 -33.90
C LEU A 275 -28.79 41.56 -33.11
N SER A 276 -29.16 42.79 -33.48
CA SER A 276 -28.74 44.02 -32.79
C SER A 276 -29.12 44.03 -31.30
N GLU A 277 -30.22 43.36 -30.90
CA GLU A 277 -30.61 43.24 -29.50
C GLU A 277 -29.62 42.36 -28.74
N TRP A 278 -29.13 41.28 -29.34
CA TRP A 278 -28.18 40.37 -28.73
C TRP A 278 -26.77 40.95 -28.69
N VAL A 279 -26.37 41.67 -29.75
CA VAL A 279 -25.10 42.42 -29.77
C VAL A 279 -25.06 43.48 -28.67
N SER A 280 -26.19 44.21 -28.45
CA SER A 280 -26.26 45.24 -27.42
C SER A 280 -26.21 44.70 -25.98
N ASP A 281 -26.66 43.45 -25.75
CA ASP A 281 -26.52 42.76 -24.47
C ASP A 281 -25.03 42.45 -24.14
N GLY A 282 -24.29 41.98 -25.16
CA GLY A 282 -22.83 41.73 -25.07
C GLY A 282 -22.38 40.72 -24.02
N SER A 283 -23.32 39.96 -23.41
CA SER A 283 -23.01 38.95 -22.39
C SER A 283 -23.82 37.66 -22.50
N LEU A 284 -24.42 37.42 -23.65
CA LEU A 284 -25.15 36.19 -23.94
C LEU A 284 -24.23 35.01 -24.23
N SER A 285 -22.95 35.25 -24.55
CA SER A 285 -21.94 34.25 -24.80
C SER A 285 -20.81 34.36 -23.78
N ALA A 286 -20.31 33.23 -23.30
CA ALA A 286 -19.14 33.18 -22.46
C ALA A 286 -17.85 33.36 -23.29
N ASP A 287 -16.81 33.85 -22.62
CA ASP A 287 -15.47 33.91 -23.20
C ASP A 287 -14.79 32.56 -23.11
N PHE A 288 -14.60 31.89 -24.25
CA PHE A 288 -13.87 30.66 -24.38
C PHE A 288 -12.46 30.95 -24.88
N PRO A 289 -11.41 30.83 -24.07
CA PRO A 289 -10.03 31.03 -24.52
C PRO A 289 -9.67 30.10 -25.68
N GLY A 290 -8.99 30.62 -26.70
CA GLY A 290 -8.69 29.87 -27.93
C GLY A 290 -9.81 29.85 -28.97
N LEU A 291 -11.04 30.27 -28.61
CA LEU A 291 -12.16 30.41 -29.52
C LEU A 291 -12.61 31.87 -29.60
N SER A 292 -13.03 32.47 -28.48
CA SER A 292 -13.65 33.81 -28.47
C SER A 292 -12.65 34.96 -28.71
N ASN A 293 -11.39 34.74 -28.38
CA ASN A 293 -10.34 35.75 -28.40
C ASN A 293 -9.50 35.76 -29.69
N VAL A 294 -9.79 34.91 -30.67
CA VAL A 294 -9.07 34.87 -31.96
C VAL A 294 -9.74 35.76 -33.02
N GLU A 295 -8.95 36.20 -34.00
CA GLU A 295 -9.45 37.14 -35.02
C GLU A 295 -10.32 36.45 -36.07
N ARG A 296 -10.01 35.20 -36.45
CA ARG A 296 -10.69 34.45 -37.53
C ARG A 296 -11.18 33.08 -37.01
N CYS A 297 -12.22 32.54 -37.62
CA CYS A 297 -12.67 31.17 -37.37
C CYS A 297 -11.60 30.15 -37.74
N THR A 298 -10.77 30.42 -38.74
CA THR A 298 -9.63 29.56 -39.13
C THR A 298 -8.54 29.48 -38.08
N ASP A 299 -8.49 30.43 -37.13
CA ASP A 299 -7.50 30.49 -36.06
C ASP A 299 -8.02 29.83 -34.76
N TRP A 300 -9.21 29.23 -34.79
CA TRP A 300 -9.75 28.50 -33.66
C TRP A 300 -8.83 27.35 -33.22
N ASP A 301 -8.36 27.42 -32.02
CA ASP A 301 -7.52 26.42 -31.42
C ASP A 301 -8.29 25.69 -30.29
N SER A 302 -8.82 24.52 -30.62
CA SER A 302 -9.57 23.65 -29.70
C SER A 302 -9.40 22.19 -30.10
N ASP A 303 -9.64 21.27 -29.15
CA ASP A 303 -9.65 19.83 -29.42
C ASP A 303 -10.89 19.33 -30.15
N LEU A 304 -11.87 20.21 -30.39
CA LEU A 304 -13.06 19.86 -31.15
C LEU A 304 -12.68 19.51 -32.61
N PRO A 305 -13.27 18.45 -33.18
CA PRO A 305 -13.02 18.08 -34.58
C PRO A 305 -13.76 19.03 -35.56
N ILE A 306 -13.30 20.28 -35.65
CA ILE A 306 -13.89 21.29 -36.52
C ILE A 306 -13.46 21.02 -37.98
N GLN A 307 -14.42 20.87 -38.85
CA GLN A 307 -14.18 20.74 -40.29
C GLN A 307 -14.15 22.14 -40.92
N MET A 308 -12.96 22.68 -41.11
CA MET A 308 -12.74 24.04 -41.60
C MET A 308 -13.34 24.27 -43.00
N ASP A 309 -13.44 23.22 -43.82
CA ASP A 309 -14.05 23.29 -45.18
C ASP A 309 -15.56 23.64 -45.16
N LEU A 310 -16.23 23.50 -44.03
CA LEU A 310 -17.65 23.86 -43.89
C LEU A 310 -17.83 25.33 -43.54
N ILE A 311 -16.78 26.05 -43.11
CA ILE A 311 -16.83 27.45 -42.75
C ILE A 311 -16.76 28.30 -44.05
N THR A 312 -17.76 29.11 -44.29
CA THR A 312 -17.89 29.95 -45.48
C THR A 312 -17.39 31.38 -45.22
N ASP A 313 -17.13 32.14 -46.29
CA ASP A 313 -16.79 33.58 -46.19
C ASP A 313 -17.87 34.40 -45.47
N GLU A 314 -19.13 33.92 -45.44
CA GLU A 314 -20.23 34.55 -44.72
C GLU A 314 -20.13 34.30 -43.21
N ASP A 315 -19.61 33.13 -42.79
CA ASP A 315 -19.37 32.79 -41.40
C ASP A 315 -18.18 33.58 -40.84
N GLU A 316 -17.11 33.77 -41.67
CA GLU A 316 -15.98 34.62 -41.32
C GLU A 316 -16.43 36.09 -41.16
N ARG A 317 -17.25 36.63 -42.09
CA ARG A 317 -17.81 37.98 -41.97
C ARG A 317 -18.71 38.15 -40.72
N TYR A 318 -19.45 37.13 -40.37
CA TYR A 318 -20.22 37.15 -39.12
C TYR A 318 -19.30 37.23 -37.92
N TRP A 319 -18.23 36.40 -37.93
CA TRP A 319 -17.24 36.38 -36.86
C TRP A 319 -16.51 37.72 -36.70
N ASP A 320 -16.11 38.33 -37.78
CA ASP A 320 -15.46 39.66 -37.79
C ASP A 320 -16.34 40.75 -37.15
N LEU A 321 -17.64 40.74 -37.45
CA LEU A 321 -18.58 41.78 -36.99
C LEU A 321 -19.18 41.50 -35.59
N PHE A 322 -19.45 40.26 -35.27
CA PHE A 322 -20.28 39.87 -34.12
C PHE A 322 -19.63 38.89 -33.15
N ARG A 323 -18.45 38.36 -33.50
CA ARG A 323 -17.69 37.42 -32.67
C ARG A 323 -18.56 36.23 -32.22
N SER A 324 -18.48 35.89 -30.92
CA SER A 324 -19.21 34.78 -30.28
C SER A 324 -20.68 35.10 -29.98
N THR A 325 -21.26 36.23 -30.50
CA THR A 325 -22.69 36.51 -30.32
C THR A 325 -23.52 35.32 -30.79
N PRO A 326 -24.44 34.77 -29.97
CA PRO A 326 -25.19 33.57 -30.33
C PRO A 326 -26.08 33.80 -31.54
N LYS A 327 -26.23 32.81 -32.40
CA LYS A 327 -27.14 32.82 -33.55
C LYS A 327 -28.53 32.34 -33.18
N ALA A 328 -28.67 31.66 -32.03
CA ALA A 328 -29.94 31.16 -31.49
C ALA A 328 -29.91 31.13 -29.94
N ILE A 329 -31.11 31.19 -29.35
CA ILE A 329 -31.35 30.98 -27.92
C ILE A 329 -32.35 29.84 -27.74
N ILE A 330 -32.09 28.92 -26.83
CA ILE A 330 -32.91 27.73 -26.51
C ILE A 330 -33.18 27.63 -25.01
N ALA A 331 -34.12 26.76 -24.63
CA ALA A 331 -34.39 26.52 -23.21
C ALA A 331 -33.21 25.80 -22.49
N TYR A 332 -32.83 26.31 -21.33
CA TYR A 332 -31.76 25.73 -20.52
C TYR A 332 -32.03 24.25 -20.18
N ASP A 333 -33.20 23.94 -19.66
CA ASP A 333 -33.59 22.57 -19.26
C ASP A 333 -33.71 21.57 -20.44
N ALA A 334 -33.64 22.05 -21.68
CA ALA A 334 -33.61 21.17 -22.85
C ALA A 334 -32.26 20.53 -23.09
N VAL A 335 -31.18 21.20 -22.75
CA VAL A 335 -29.80 20.79 -23.15
C VAL A 335 -28.81 20.67 -22.02
N VAL A 336 -29.15 21.09 -20.80
CA VAL A 336 -28.21 21.05 -19.68
C VAL A 336 -27.67 19.63 -19.40
N GLY A 337 -28.50 18.60 -19.57
CA GLY A 337 -28.10 17.19 -19.41
C GLY A 337 -27.09 16.70 -20.45
N ASP A 338 -26.98 17.33 -21.62
CA ASP A 338 -26.06 16.98 -22.69
C ASP A 338 -24.86 17.94 -22.77
N TRP A 339 -25.04 19.22 -22.48
CA TRP A 339 -24.00 20.25 -22.53
C TRP A 339 -23.25 20.42 -21.21
N GLY A 340 -23.93 20.14 -20.10
CA GLY A 340 -23.29 20.11 -18.79
C GLY A 340 -22.09 19.16 -18.81
N ASN A 341 -21.04 19.57 -18.15
CA ASN A 341 -19.79 18.79 -18.10
C ASN A 341 -19.28 18.71 -16.66
N ALA A 342 -18.22 17.97 -16.47
CA ALA A 342 -17.56 17.77 -15.18
C ALA A 342 -17.21 19.08 -14.44
N TYR A 343 -17.09 20.21 -15.15
CA TYR A 343 -16.65 21.49 -14.60
C TYR A 343 -17.78 22.45 -14.29
N GLY A 344 -18.98 22.18 -14.75
CA GLY A 344 -20.15 22.97 -14.41
C GLY A 344 -21.36 22.79 -15.32
N SER A 345 -22.51 23.30 -14.82
CA SER A 345 -23.79 23.24 -15.48
C SER A 345 -24.25 24.58 -16.06
N ALA A 346 -23.51 25.68 -15.82
CA ALA A 346 -23.81 27.00 -16.36
C ALA A 346 -22.52 27.77 -16.70
N THR A 347 -22.60 28.73 -17.62
CA THR A 347 -21.51 29.67 -17.91
C THR A 347 -21.76 31.04 -17.27
N ALA A 348 -23.01 31.37 -16.97
CA ALA A 348 -23.38 32.56 -16.24
C ALA A 348 -24.71 32.38 -15.49
N ILE A 349 -24.94 33.23 -14.49
CA ILE A 349 -26.23 33.40 -13.81
C ILE A 349 -26.59 34.87 -13.85
N ARG A 350 -27.82 35.18 -14.21
CA ARG A 350 -28.37 36.55 -14.22
C ARG A 350 -29.41 36.71 -13.12
N ILE A 351 -29.29 37.76 -12.34
CA ILE A 351 -30.25 38.12 -11.28
C ILE A 351 -30.83 39.47 -11.62
N PRO A 352 -32.16 39.58 -11.92
CA PRO A 352 -32.79 40.82 -12.28
C PRO A 352 -32.77 41.83 -11.13
N ASN A 353 -32.34 43.09 -11.40
CA ASN A 353 -32.45 44.26 -10.52
C ASN A 353 -32.11 44.14 -9.03
N ALA A 354 -31.31 43.13 -8.63
CA ALA A 354 -31.00 42.84 -7.25
C ALA A 354 -29.47 42.77 -7.01
N ARG A 355 -29.04 43.04 -5.80
CA ARG A 355 -27.73 42.55 -5.33
C ARG A 355 -27.85 41.07 -5.11
N PRO A 356 -26.91 40.28 -5.65
CA PRO A 356 -26.90 38.81 -5.43
C PRO A 356 -26.70 38.51 -3.95
N ASP A 357 -27.51 37.61 -3.42
CA ASP A 357 -27.24 36.98 -2.15
C ASP A 357 -26.29 35.81 -2.41
N LEU A 358 -25.08 35.87 -1.85
CA LEU A 358 -24.00 34.91 -1.98
C LEU A 358 -23.58 34.35 -0.60
N THR A 359 -24.38 34.58 0.44
CA THR A 359 -24.08 34.16 1.82
C THR A 359 -24.11 32.64 2.01
N GLY A 360 -24.82 31.92 1.14
CA GLY A 360 -24.87 30.45 1.13
C GLY A 360 -23.61 29.78 0.59
N LEU A 361 -22.71 30.55 -0.06
CA LEU A 361 -21.49 30.01 -0.64
C LEU A 361 -20.45 29.74 0.46
N ARG A 362 -19.96 28.52 0.53
CA ARG A 362 -18.94 28.06 1.50
C ARG A 362 -17.60 27.79 0.82
N PRO A 363 -16.47 27.97 1.55
CA PRO A 363 -15.14 27.71 1.01
C PRO A 363 -14.97 26.30 0.44
N GLU A 364 -15.59 25.31 1.08
CA GLU A 364 -15.51 23.91 0.66
C GLU A 364 -16.09 23.66 -0.73
N MET A 365 -17.08 24.45 -1.16
CA MET A 365 -17.67 24.36 -2.52
C MET A 365 -16.68 24.74 -3.62
N PHE A 366 -15.60 25.42 -3.26
CA PHE A 366 -14.51 25.82 -4.16
C PHE A 366 -13.24 24.96 -3.96
N GLY A 367 -13.38 23.79 -3.34
CA GLY A 367 -12.28 22.83 -3.14
C GLY A 367 -11.34 23.17 -1.98
N ILE A 368 -11.64 24.19 -1.15
CA ILE A 368 -10.80 24.54 0.00
C ILE A 368 -11.08 23.58 1.15
N GLN A 369 -10.03 22.89 1.63
CA GLN A 369 -10.13 21.91 2.69
C GLN A 369 -9.11 22.19 3.81
N LEU A 370 -9.52 21.92 5.05
CA LEU A 370 -8.65 21.93 6.21
C LEU A 370 -8.12 20.51 6.42
N ILE A 371 -6.79 20.37 6.47
CA ILE A 371 -6.11 19.12 6.74
C ILE A 371 -5.21 19.25 7.97
N HIS A 372 -5.09 18.18 8.75
CA HIS A 372 -4.26 18.08 9.94
C HIS A 372 -3.20 16.98 9.76
N PRO A 373 -2.18 17.16 8.90
CA PRO A 373 -1.28 16.09 8.51
C PRO A 373 -0.46 15.54 9.68
N ARG A 374 -0.12 16.38 10.68
CA ARG A 374 0.60 15.94 11.88
C ARG A 374 -0.22 14.97 12.73
N GLU A 375 -1.48 15.29 12.99
CA GLU A 375 -2.36 14.40 13.78
C GLU A 375 -2.66 13.12 13.06
N ALA A 376 -2.96 13.22 11.76
CA ALA A 376 -3.20 12.08 10.88
C ALA A 376 -1.96 11.17 10.80
N GLY A 377 -0.76 11.74 10.63
CA GLY A 377 0.50 10.99 10.58
C GLY A 377 0.83 10.29 11.90
N ILE A 378 0.62 10.96 13.04
CA ILE A 378 0.80 10.35 14.37
C ILE A 378 -0.19 9.21 14.58
N TYR A 379 -1.45 9.40 14.20
CA TYR A 379 -2.47 8.35 14.26
C TYR A 379 -2.11 7.16 13.37
N ALA A 380 -1.73 7.41 12.12
CA ALA A 380 -1.32 6.40 11.17
C ALA A 380 -0.12 5.58 11.66
N ALA A 381 0.92 6.24 12.17
CA ALA A 381 2.12 5.59 12.71
C ALA A 381 1.85 4.78 13.99
N ARG A 382 0.98 5.28 14.89
CA ARG A 382 0.64 4.57 16.14
C ARG A 382 -0.23 3.35 15.91
N ASN A 383 -1.10 3.37 14.92
CA ASN A 383 -2.05 2.30 14.61
C ASN A 383 -1.61 1.45 13.40
N GLY A 384 -0.38 1.64 12.94
CA GLY A 384 0.21 0.82 11.87
C GLY A 384 0.42 -0.63 12.26
N VAL A 385 1.16 -1.38 11.45
CA VAL A 385 1.44 -2.79 11.69
C VAL A 385 2.10 -3.00 13.06
N ASP A 386 1.50 -3.84 13.92
CA ASP A 386 2.05 -4.17 15.24
C ASP A 386 3.24 -5.15 15.13
N PHE A 387 4.39 -4.62 14.75
CA PHE A 387 5.62 -5.39 14.75
C PHE A 387 6.04 -5.86 16.13
N ALA A 388 5.71 -5.10 17.20
CA ALA A 388 6.08 -5.46 18.56
C ALA A 388 5.41 -6.77 18.98
N GLY A 389 4.11 -6.91 18.74
CA GLY A 389 3.37 -8.14 19.00
C GLY A 389 3.88 -9.32 18.18
N LEU A 390 4.17 -9.09 16.91
CA LEU A 390 4.65 -10.11 15.98
C LEU A 390 6.06 -10.61 16.35
N PHE A 391 6.99 -9.70 16.65
CA PHE A 391 8.33 -10.06 17.12
C PHE A 391 8.30 -10.70 18.50
N LEU A 392 7.39 -10.31 19.40
CA LEU A 392 7.22 -10.91 20.71
C LEU A 392 6.73 -12.38 20.58
N ALA A 393 5.75 -12.63 19.70
CA ALA A 393 5.22 -13.96 19.45
C ALA A 393 6.31 -14.92 18.91
N LEU A 394 7.13 -14.46 17.96
CA LEU A 394 8.26 -15.22 17.44
C LEU A 394 9.42 -15.33 18.45
N GLY A 395 9.69 -14.24 19.17
CA GLY A 395 10.71 -14.19 20.24
C GLY A 395 10.41 -15.13 21.38
N PHE A 396 9.15 -15.47 21.63
CA PHE A 396 8.75 -16.43 22.65
C PHE A 396 9.48 -17.77 22.48
N PHE A 397 9.56 -18.30 21.28
CA PHE A 397 10.24 -19.56 21.00
C PHE A 397 11.76 -19.46 21.21
N ILE A 398 12.38 -18.30 20.90
CA ILE A 398 13.78 -18.03 21.14
C ILE A 398 14.05 -17.96 22.64
N ILE A 399 13.18 -17.30 23.41
CA ILE A 399 13.26 -17.23 24.88
C ILE A 399 13.16 -18.63 25.47
N VAL A 400 12.22 -19.47 25.03
CA VAL A 400 12.09 -20.85 25.48
C VAL A 400 13.36 -21.64 25.17
N SER A 401 13.91 -21.53 23.97
CA SER A 401 15.17 -22.20 23.58
C SER A 401 16.34 -21.73 24.44
N ALA A 402 16.44 -20.42 24.73
CA ALA A 402 17.48 -19.87 25.60
C ALA A 402 17.36 -20.36 27.04
N VAL A 403 16.14 -20.45 27.58
CA VAL A 403 15.87 -21.03 28.91
C VAL A 403 16.29 -22.49 28.95
N LEU A 404 15.95 -23.27 27.94
CA LEU A 404 16.36 -24.69 27.84
C LEU A 404 17.88 -24.84 27.73
N LEU A 405 18.53 -23.95 26.94
CA LEU A 405 19.99 -23.92 26.85
C LEU A 405 20.65 -23.62 28.20
N MET A 406 20.10 -22.63 28.94
CA MET A 406 20.66 -22.21 30.24
C MET A 406 20.53 -23.31 31.32
N LEU A 407 19.44 -24.08 31.29
CA LEU A 407 19.22 -25.17 32.27
C LEU A 407 20.28 -26.24 32.20
N ASN A 408 20.84 -26.53 31.04
CA ASN A 408 21.87 -27.58 30.86
C ASN A 408 23.18 -27.27 31.61
N PRO A 409 23.88 -26.14 31.36
CA PRO A 409 25.12 -25.83 32.07
C PRO A 409 24.92 -25.58 33.57
N LEU A 410 23.78 -24.98 33.96
CA LEU A 410 23.47 -24.81 35.39
C LEU A 410 23.31 -26.14 36.11
N SER A 411 22.58 -27.07 35.51
CA SER A 411 22.43 -28.44 36.06
C SER A 411 23.76 -29.16 36.16
N GLU A 412 24.64 -28.95 35.17
CA GLU A 412 25.99 -29.54 35.11
C GLU A 412 26.88 -28.98 36.20
N MET A 413 26.90 -27.67 36.37
CA MET A 413 27.74 -27.02 37.39
C MET A 413 27.49 -27.60 38.78
N PHE A 414 26.25 -27.82 39.16
CA PHE A 414 25.90 -28.39 40.48
C PHE A 414 26.03 -29.91 40.52
N TYR A 415 25.86 -30.62 39.40
CA TYR A 415 26.07 -32.07 39.36
C TYR A 415 27.54 -32.45 39.58
N ARG A 416 28.45 -31.69 38.99
CA ARG A 416 29.93 -31.90 39.21
C ARG A 416 30.32 -31.69 40.67
N ARG A 417 29.67 -30.78 41.36
CA ARG A 417 29.94 -30.44 42.77
C ARG A 417 29.19 -31.32 43.78
N ARG A 418 28.53 -32.36 43.34
CA ARG A 418 27.74 -33.25 44.23
C ARG A 418 28.60 -33.86 45.36
N HIS A 419 29.88 -34.23 45.10
CA HIS A 419 30.77 -34.76 46.10
C HIS A 419 31.15 -33.71 47.14
N GLU A 420 31.42 -32.49 46.73
CA GLU A 420 31.64 -31.34 47.62
C GLU A 420 30.40 -31.07 48.50
N ILE A 421 29.20 -31.10 47.88
CA ILE A 421 27.94 -30.89 48.59
C ILE A 421 27.73 -32.04 49.62
N ALA A 422 28.04 -33.26 49.24
CA ALA A 422 27.95 -34.42 50.15
C ALA A 422 28.97 -34.29 51.30
N LEU A 423 30.20 -33.89 51.02
CA LEU A 423 31.25 -33.67 52.05
C LEU A 423 30.84 -32.54 53.02
N LEU A 424 30.38 -31.41 52.51
CA LEU A 424 29.88 -30.30 53.36
C LEU A 424 28.74 -30.76 54.26
N ARG A 425 27.86 -31.65 53.79
CA ARG A 425 26.78 -32.24 54.60
C ARG A 425 27.30 -33.19 55.68
N SER A 426 28.28 -34.03 55.36
CA SER A 426 28.92 -34.89 56.35
C SER A 426 29.62 -34.08 57.42
N MET A 427 30.15 -32.90 57.13
CA MET A 427 30.72 -31.95 58.06
C MET A 427 29.66 -31.15 58.87
N GLY A 428 28.37 -31.47 58.76
CA GLY A 428 27.31 -30.86 59.54
C GLY A 428 26.69 -29.55 58.96
N TYR A 429 27.06 -29.12 57.76
CA TYR A 429 26.47 -27.91 57.17
C TYR A 429 24.99 -28.12 56.83
N THR A 430 24.17 -27.19 57.25
CA THR A 430 22.72 -27.21 56.95
C THR A 430 22.42 -26.92 55.48
N ARG A 431 21.32 -27.47 54.94
CA ARG A 431 20.89 -27.20 53.54
C ARG A 431 20.76 -25.69 53.26
N LYS A 432 20.32 -24.88 54.23
CA LYS A 432 20.21 -23.42 54.07
C LYS A 432 21.59 -22.79 53.84
N ARG A 433 22.59 -23.22 54.57
CA ARG A 433 23.96 -22.64 54.49
C ARG A 433 24.65 -23.03 53.19
N ILE A 434 24.53 -24.30 52.78
CA ILE A 434 25.05 -24.76 51.48
C ILE A 434 24.37 -24.03 50.31
N LYS A 435 23.03 -23.87 50.37
CA LYS A 435 22.26 -23.06 49.39
C LYS A 435 22.78 -21.64 49.31
N GLY A 436 23.01 -20.96 50.43
CA GLY A 436 23.57 -19.63 50.51
C GLY A 436 24.96 -19.52 49.87
N MET A 437 25.88 -20.47 50.15
CA MET A 437 27.21 -20.50 49.56
C MET A 437 27.16 -20.65 48.04
N LEU A 438 26.38 -21.62 47.52
CA LEU A 438 26.23 -21.81 46.07
C LEU A 438 25.56 -20.60 45.38
N TRP A 439 24.61 -19.96 46.07
CA TRP A 439 23.96 -18.75 45.56
C TRP A 439 24.95 -17.59 45.46
N MET A 440 25.67 -17.27 46.56
CA MET A 440 26.63 -16.16 46.55
C MET A 440 27.76 -16.32 45.48
N GLU A 441 28.18 -17.57 45.22
CA GLU A 441 29.18 -17.83 44.19
C GLU A 441 28.63 -17.71 42.76
N SER A 442 27.38 -18.12 42.52
CA SER A 442 26.81 -18.22 41.19
C SER A 442 26.12 -16.90 40.72
N VAL A 443 25.58 -16.11 41.65
CA VAL A 443 24.88 -14.85 41.32
C VAL A 443 25.74 -13.85 40.54
N PRO A 444 27.03 -13.56 40.90
CA PRO A 444 27.83 -12.64 40.13
C PRO A 444 28.07 -13.09 38.69
N VAL A 445 28.24 -14.39 38.45
CA VAL A 445 28.44 -14.94 37.11
C VAL A 445 27.15 -14.80 36.26
N VAL A 446 25.99 -15.20 36.81
CA VAL A 446 24.70 -15.13 36.09
C VAL A 446 24.26 -13.69 35.91
N GLY A 447 24.46 -12.82 36.95
CA GLY A 447 24.11 -11.41 36.87
C GLY A 447 24.98 -10.67 35.84
N GLY A 448 26.30 -10.89 35.87
CA GLY A 448 27.21 -10.30 34.89
C GLY A 448 26.93 -10.78 33.47
N ALA A 449 26.64 -12.06 33.28
CA ALA A 449 26.24 -12.59 31.96
C ALA A 449 24.92 -11.97 31.47
N SER A 450 23.93 -11.72 32.35
CA SER A 450 22.69 -11.08 31.98
C SER A 450 22.90 -9.63 31.51
N VAL A 451 23.81 -8.87 32.18
CA VAL A 451 24.13 -7.50 31.74
C VAL A 451 24.83 -7.51 30.38
N VAL A 452 25.82 -8.39 30.19
CA VAL A 452 26.47 -8.56 28.87
C VAL A 452 25.46 -8.97 27.80
N GLY A 453 24.48 -9.80 28.15
CA GLY A 453 23.41 -10.22 27.25
C GLY A 453 22.55 -9.06 26.77
N VAL A 454 22.23 -8.07 27.62
CA VAL A 454 21.50 -6.85 27.24
C VAL A 454 22.31 -6.04 26.22
N VAL A 455 23.61 -5.85 26.44
CA VAL A 455 24.50 -5.16 25.50
C VAL A 455 24.57 -5.89 24.15
N MET A 456 24.71 -7.20 24.17
CA MET A 456 24.71 -8.03 22.95
C MET A 456 23.35 -7.97 22.23
N GLY A 457 22.25 -7.91 22.97
CA GLY A 457 20.90 -7.72 22.42
C GLY A 457 20.76 -6.38 21.70
N LEU A 458 21.25 -5.30 22.28
CA LEU A 458 21.26 -3.97 21.63
C LEU A 458 22.12 -3.95 20.36
N LEU A 459 23.31 -4.58 20.39
CA LEU A 459 24.15 -4.69 19.20
C LEU A 459 23.48 -5.51 18.09
N TYR A 460 22.79 -6.59 18.46
CA TYR A 460 22.04 -7.42 17.53
C TYR A 460 20.86 -6.63 16.92
N THR A 461 20.11 -5.87 17.74
CA THR A 461 19.04 -5.01 17.24
C THR A 461 19.59 -3.96 16.26
N ARG A 462 20.74 -3.34 16.58
CA ARG A 462 21.40 -2.38 15.69
C ARG A 462 21.82 -3.01 14.37
N LEU A 463 22.31 -4.24 14.39
CA LEU A 463 22.65 -4.99 13.18
C LEU A 463 21.40 -5.25 12.31
N ILE A 464 20.29 -5.68 12.92
CA ILE A 464 19.02 -5.91 12.19
C ILE A 464 18.48 -4.61 11.59
N MET A 465 18.52 -3.48 12.34
CA MET A 465 18.09 -2.18 11.83
C MET A 465 18.99 -1.69 10.69
N TRP A 466 20.28 -1.91 10.75
CA TRP A 466 21.21 -1.61 9.65
C TRP A 466 20.92 -2.48 8.41
N LEU A 467 20.61 -3.75 8.58
CA LEU A 467 20.21 -4.63 7.47
C LEU A 467 18.88 -4.18 6.84
N LEU A 468 17.92 -3.73 7.66
CA LEU A 468 16.62 -3.19 7.21
C LEU A 468 16.76 -1.91 6.40
N GLY A 469 17.61 -0.97 6.84
CA GLY A 469 17.88 0.28 6.14
C GLY A 469 18.82 0.15 4.93
N GLY A 470 19.53 -0.99 4.77
CA GLY A 470 20.47 -1.23 3.68
C GLY A 470 20.05 -2.39 2.78
N VAL A 471 20.49 -3.60 3.13
CA VAL A 471 20.30 -4.80 2.27
C VAL A 471 18.80 -5.10 1.98
N TRP A 472 17.91 -4.78 2.91
CA TRP A 472 16.47 -5.02 2.81
C TRP A 472 15.65 -3.75 2.56
N GLN A 473 16.29 -2.65 2.14
CA GLN A 473 15.65 -1.35 1.86
C GLN A 473 14.52 -1.45 0.84
N GLY A 474 14.64 -2.35 -0.15
CA GLY A 474 13.57 -2.59 -1.14
C GLY A 474 12.20 -2.98 -0.56
N ALA A 475 12.16 -3.48 0.69
CA ALA A 475 10.92 -3.83 1.36
C ALA A 475 10.42 -2.76 2.34
N THR A 476 11.31 -1.94 2.85
CA THR A 476 10.97 -0.93 3.86
C THR A 476 10.80 0.47 3.27
N GLN A 477 11.38 0.67 2.09
CA GLN A 477 11.37 1.93 1.31
C GLN A 477 11.75 3.18 2.12
N THR A 478 12.51 3.00 3.20
CA THR A 478 12.99 4.07 4.07
C THR A 478 14.34 3.71 4.68
N ASP A 479 15.22 4.72 4.83
CA ASP A 479 16.53 4.60 5.51
C ASP A 479 16.43 4.99 6.98
N GLY A 480 15.30 5.53 7.43
CA GLY A 480 15.11 6.17 8.72
C GLY A 480 15.03 5.24 9.94
N PHE A 481 15.41 3.95 9.80
CA PHE A 481 15.40 3.02 10.92
C PHE A 481 16.56 3.28 11.89
N GLY A 482 16.25 3.98 12.99
CA GLY A 482 17.12 4.13 14.13
C GLY A 482 16.78 3.18 15.28
N VAL A 483 17.74 2.88 16.15
CA VAL A 483 17.48 2.20 17.42
C VAL A 483 17.18 3.26 18.48
N TYR A 484 15.92 3.35 18.88
CA TYR A 484 15.45 4.25 19.94
C TYR A 484 15.03 3.45 21.18
N PRO A 485 15.97 3.00 22.02
CA PRO A 485 15.64 2.19 23.17
C PRO A 485 14.92 3.04 24.23
N GLY A 486 13.66 2.76 24.45
CA GLY A 486 12.91 3.37 25.55
C GLY A 486 13.56 3.01 26.90
N THR A 487 13.82 4.00 27.74
CA THR A 487 14.46 3.82 29.06
C THR A 487 13.71 2.77 29.91
N TRP A 488 12.41 2.82 29.93
CA TRP A 488 11.55 1.86 30.65
C TRP A 488 11.61 0.47 30.04
N THR A 489 11.69 0.34 28.73
CA THR A 489 11.81 -0.95 28.03
C THR A 489 13.14 -1.62 28.36
N LEU A 490 14.24 -0.88 28.38
CA LEU A 490 15.55 -1.38 28.77
C LEU A 490 15.58 -1.84 30.24
N ILE A 491 15.06 -1.02 31.15
CA ILE A 491 14.99 -1.35 32.58
C ILE A 491 14.12 -2.59 32.79
N ALA A 492 12.90 -2.61 32.25
CA ALA A 492 11.98 -3.73 32.39
C ALA A 492 12.55 -5.02 31.77
N GLY A 493 13.10 -4.95 30.55
CA GLY A 493 13.73 -6.08 29.88
C GLY A 493 14.93 -6.64 30.64
N THR A 494 15.78 -5.76 31.20
CA THR A 494 16.91 -6.14 32.05
C THR A 494 16.44 -6.82 33.33
N LEU A 495 15.46 -6.24 34.02
CA LEU A 495 14.91 -6.82 35.26
C LEU A 495 14.26 -8.19 35.01
N VAL A 496 13.48 -8.34 33.94
CA VAL A 496 12.89 -9.64 33.56
C VAL A 496 13.98 -10.67 33.23
N SER A 497 14.98 -10.28 32.44
CA SER A 497 16.09 -11.17 32.06
C SER A 497 16.89 -11.65 33.29
N VAL A 498 17.28 -10.71 34.17
CA VAL A 498 18.00 -11.01 35.42
C VAL A 498 17.11 -11.84 36.34
N GLY A 499 15.86 -11.46 36.54
CA GLY A 499 14.89 -12.16 37.38
C GLY A 499 14.65 -13.62 36.92
N LEU A 500 14.48 -13.82 35.62
CA LEU A 500 14.33 -15.15 35.04
C LEU A 500 15.61 -16.00 35.25
N SER A 501 16.78 -15.43 34.97
CA SER A 501 18.05 -16.08 35.13
C SER A 501 18.35 -16.48 36.57
N LEU A 502 18.09 -15.59 37.52
CA LEU A 502 18.22 -15.85 38.96
C LEU A 502 17.17 -16.86 39.45
N GLY A 503 15.94 -16.81 38.92
CA GLY A 503 14.88 -17.78 39.17
C GLY A 503 15.29 -19.20 38.76
N LEU A 504 15.86 -19.35 37.55
CA LEU A 504 16.38 -20.61 37.04
C LEU A 504 17.57 -21.10 37.85
N LEU A 505 18.49 -20.21 38.24
CA LEU A 505 19.60 -20.51 39.11
C LEU A 505 19.10 -21.06 40.46
N ARG A 506 18.15 -20.37 41.09
CA ARG A 506 17.55 -20.80 42.38
C ARG A 506 16.87 -22.17 42.24
N TRP A 507 16.15 -22.39 41.14
CA TRP A 507 15.52 -23.70 40.88
C TRP A 507 16.54 -24.78 40.69
N ALA A 508 17.66 -24.55 39.96
CA ALA A 508 18.73 -25.50 39.72
C ALA A 508 19.44 -25.90 41.04
N ILE A 509 19.71 -24.91 41.91
CA ILE A 509 20.33 -25.16 43.24
C ILE A 509 19.39 -26.00 44.12
N ILE A 510 18.11 -25.64 44.20
CA ILE A 510 17.12 -26.39 45.01
C ILE A 510 17.00 -27.83 44.50
N ARG A 511 17.00 -28.00 43.19
CA ARG A 511 16.91 -29.32 42.56
C ARG A 511 18.17 -30.18 42.84
N ALA A 512 19.37 -29.59 42.71
CA ALA A 512 20.61 -30.27 43.02
C ALA A 512 20.67 -30.78 44.50
N LEU A 513 20.19 -29.95 45.43
CA LEU A 513 20.12 -30.32 46.87
C LEU A 513 19.00 -31.34 47.19
N ARG A 514 17.96 -31.50 46.35
CA ARG A 514 16.89 -32.49 46.51
C ARG A 514 17.25 -33.85 45.89
N GLU A 515 17.97 -33.91 44.79
CA GLU A 515 18.29 -35.14 44.06
C GLU A 515 19.18 -36.12 44.86
N GLU A 516 19.89 -35.66 45.87
CA GLU A 516 20.64 -36.51 46.79
C GLU A 516 19.77 -37.39 47.72
N SER A 517 18.51 -36.98 47.97
CA SER A 517 17.64 -37.64 48.98
C SER A 517 16.78 -38.77 48.39
N HIS A 518 16.75 -38.99 47.09
CA HIS A 518 15.79 -39.88 46.42
C HIS A 518 16.39 -40.94 45.47
N LYS A 519 17.63 -41.36 45.64
CA LYS A 519 18.16 -42.51 44.91
C LYS A 519 17.90 -43.83 45.63
N VAL A 520 16.65 -44.15 45.99
CA VAL A 520 16.24 -45.51 46.30
C VAL A 520 14.85 -45.77 45.73
N TYR A 521 14.80 -46.61 44.72
CA TYR A 521 13.67 -47.44 44.25
C TYR A 521 12.27 -46.84 44.19
N SER A 522 11.88 -46.31 43.03
CA SER A 522 10.49 -46.38 42.60
C SER A 522 10.40 -46.47 41.06
N SER A 523 10.54 -47.66 40.53
CA SER A 523 10.48 -47.87 39.05
C SER A 523 9.12 -48.36 38.51
N GLY A 524 8.12 -48.68 39.39
CA GLY A 524 6.87 -49.33 38.92
C GLY A 524 5.71 -48.42 38.45
N SER A 525 5.56 -47.22 39.03
CA SER A 525 4.37 -46.38 38.73
C SER A 525 4.53 -45.39 37.55
N SER A 526 5.75 -45.27 37.02
CA SER A 526 6.12 -44.24 36.03
C SER A 526 5.65 -44.54 34.60
N LEU A 527 5.67 -45.81 34.16
CA LEU A 527 5.36 -46.17 32.77
C LEU A 527 3.87 -45.96 32.39
N ARG A 528 2.96 -46.29 33.32
CA ARG A 528 1.51 -46.11 33.08
C ARG A 528 1.12 -44.65 32.99
N LYS A 529 1.70 -43.80 33.86
CA LYS A 529 1.49 -42.32 33.81
C LYS A 529 2.07 -41.72 32.53
N LYS A 530 3.23 -42.15 32.09
CA LYS A 530 3.84 -41.68 30.84
C LYS A 530 3.02 -42.09 29.62
N ARG A 531 2.51 -43.32 29.58
CA ARG A 531 1.63 -43.80 28.53
C ARG A 531 0.32 -42.98 28.48
N LEU A 532 -0.26 -42.69 29.65
CA LEU A 532 -1.46 -41.86 29.71
C LEU A 532 -1.20 -40.45 29.25
N GLY A 533 -0.11 -39.80 29.69
CA GLY A 533 0.26 -38.43 29.24
C GLY A 533 0.48 -38.37 27.73
N MET A 534 1.12 -39.39 27.12
CA MET A 534 1.30 -39.48 25.68
C MET A 534 -0.04 -39.58 24.95
N ILE A 535 -0.94 -40.44 25.42
CA ILE A 535 -2.28 -40.65 24.81
C ILE A 535 -3.11 -39.37 24.91
N VAL A 536 -3.16 -38.72 26.08
CA VAL A 536 -3.90 -37.49 26.31
C VAL A 536 -3.38 -36.37 25.44
N SER A 537 -2.05 -36.16 25.37
CA SER A 537 -1.45 -35.13 24.51
C SER A 537 -1.71 -35.42 23.04
N GLY A 538 -1.62 -36.67 22.59
CA GLY A 538 -1.93 -37.07 21.21
C GLY A 538 -3.38 -36.84 20.85
N MET A 539 -4.33 -37.23 21.70
CA MET A 539 -5.75 -36.97 21.51
C MET A 539 -6.04 -35.48 21.46
N MET A 540 -5.41 -34.67 22.33
CA MET A 540 -5.57 -33.22 22.34
C MET A 540 -5.06 -32.61 21.03
N THR A 541 -3.89 -33.03 20.51
CA THR A 541 -3.35 -32.55 19.23
C THR A 541 -4.30 -32.92 18.09
N VAL A 542 -4.80 -34.14 18.03
CA VAL A 542 -5.75 -34.60 17.00
C VAL A 542 -7.07 -33.83 17.11
N ALA A 543 -7.57 -33.62 18.32
CA ALA A 543 -8.80 -32.83 18.54
C ALA A 543 -8.63 -31.36 18.09
N MET A 544 -7.47 -30.75 18.37
CA MET A 544 -7.17 -29.41 17.89
C MET A 544 -7.10 -29.34 16.36
N ILE A 545 -6.53 -30.34 15.70
CA ILE A 545 -6.53 -30.45 14.23
C ILE A 545 -7.98 -30.52 13.72
N GLY A 546 -8.78 -31.41 14.31
CA GLY A 546 -10.20 -31.58 13.94
C GLY A 546 -11.00 -30.29 14.11
N VAL A 547 -10.92 -29.63 15.26
CA VAL A 547 -11.62 -28.35 15.51
C VAL A 547 -11.18 -27.27 14.53
N ASN A 548 -9.88 -27.21 14.24
CA ASN A 548 -9.37 -26.18 13.32
C ASN A 548 -9.78 -26.42 11.87
N VAL A 549 -9.74 -27.67 11.42
CA VAL A 549 -10.11 -28.02 10.00
C VAL A 549 -11.61 -27.90 9.76
N TRP A 550 -12.46 -28.25 10.76
CA TRP A 550 -13.92 -28.33 10.58
C TRP A 550 -14.68 -27.07 11.05
N VAL A 551 -14.12 -26.26 11.96
CA VAL A 551 -14.86 -25.17 12.59
C VAL A 551 -14.16 -23.82 12.44
N LEU A 552 -12.87 -23.70 12.76
CA LEU A 552 -12.22 -22.41 12.95
C LEU A 552 -11.45 -21.91 11.72
N HIS A 553 -10.91 -22.79 10.89
CA HIS A 553 -10.09 -22.49 9.70
C HIS A 553 -8.98 -21.43 9.95
N SER A 554 -8.48 -21.35 11.19
CA SER A 554 -7.56 -20.31 11.64
C SER A 554 -6.09 -20.68 11.38
N VAL A 555 -5.41 -19.87 10.57
CA VAL A 555 -3.97 -20.06 10.25
C VAL A 555 -3.09 -19.99 11.51
N PRO A 556 -3.23 -19.04 12.46
CA PRO A 556 -2.44 -19.02 13.69
C PRO A 556 -2.58 -20.28 14.55
N LEU A 557 -3.74 -20.90 14.55
CA LEU A 557 -4.00 -22.10 15.33
C LEU A 557 -3.21 -23.31 14.80
N PHE A 558 -2.92 -23.37 13.50
CA PHE A 558 -2.04 -24.41 12.92
C PHE A 558 -0.60 -24.33 13.48
N MET A 559 -0.08 -23.12 13.77
CA MET A 559 1.22 -22.97 14.43
C MET A 559 1.20 -23.54 15.86
N VAL A 560 0.13 -23.31 16.60
CA VAL A 560 -0.04 -23.88 17.95
C VAL A 560 -0.15 -25.40 17.91
N ILE A 561 -0.84 -25.94 16.89
CA ILE A 561 -0.97 -27.39 16.67
C ILE A 561 0.41 -28.02 16.35
N GLY A 562 1.22 -27.35 15.50
CA GLY A 562 2.59 -27.78 15.20
C GLY A 562 3.48 -27.84 16.45
N ALA A 563 3.35 -26.84 17.34
CA ALA A 563 4.04 -26.84 18.63
C ALA A 563 3.54 -27.94 19.57
N ALA A 564 2.22 -28.19 19.62
CA ALA A 564 1.62 -29.28 20.39
C ALA A 564 2.09 -30.67 19.91
N TRP A 565 2.31 -30.84 18.60
CA TRP A 565 2.92 -32.03 18.02
C TRP A 565 4.32 -32.28 18.57
N ILE A 566 5.17 -31.25 18.70
CA ILE A 566 6.51 -31.41 19.29
C ILE A 566 6.42 -31.92 20.73
N VAL A 567 5.49 -31.42 21.53
CA VAL A 567 5.25 -31.88 22.91
C VAL A 567 4.80 -33.34 22.90
N THR A 568 3.89 -33.71 22.02
CA THR A 568 3.38 -35.09 21.87
C THR A 568 4.49 -36.04 21.48
N ALA A 569 5.33 -35.68 20.53
CA ALA A 569 6.48 -36.46 20.08
C ALA A 569 7.54 -36.61 21.19
N ALA A 570 7.77 -35.57 21.99
CA ALA A 570 8.63 -35.61 23.14
C ALA A 570 8.14 -36.63 24.20
N LEU A 571 6.86 -36.62 24.53
CA LEU A 571 6.25 -37.57 25.45
C LEU A 571 6.29 -39.00 24.91
N TRP A 572 6.08 -39.16 23.60
CA TRP A 572 6.23 -40.48 22.95
C TRP A 572 7.68 -40.98 22.98
N GLY A 573 8.66 -40.12 22.72
CA GLY A 573 10.09 -40.42 22.85
C GLY A 573 10.45 -40.81 24.27
N ASP A 574 10.03 -40.05 25.28
CA ASP A 574 10.26 -40.34 26.71
C ASP A 574 9.62 -41.68 27.11
N TYR A 575 8.43 -42.00 26.63
CA TYR A 575 7.77 -43.29 26.85
C TYR A 575 8.55 -44.47 26.20
N ARG A 576 8.97 -44.34 24.94
CA ARG A 576 9.74 -45.31 24.19
C ARG A 576 11.08 -45.59 24.86
N VAL A 577 11.81 -44.53 25.23
CA VAL A 577 13.09 -44.65 25.96
C VAL A 577 12.90 -45.32 27.32
N ALA A 578 11.83 -44.97 28.05
CA ALA A 578 11.54 -45.59 29.34
C ALA A 578 11.16 -47.09 29.21
N LYS A 579 10.41 -47.45 28.18
CA LYS A 579 10.00 -48.83 27.89
C LYS A 579 11.20 -49.72 27.51
N ASN A 580 12.05 -49.24 26.58
CA ASN A 580 13.16 -50.03 26.03
C ASN A 580 14.40 -49.99 26.94
N GLY A 581 14.59 -48.95 27.76
CA GLY A 581 15.72 -48.82 28.68
C GLY A 581 15.55 -49.54 30.04
N SER A 582 14.30 -50.03 30.34
CA SER A 582 13.99 -50.73 31.60
C SER A 582 14.05 -52.24 31.53
N VAL A 583 14.53 -52.81 30.44
CA VAL A 583 14.59 -54.26 30.23
C VAL A 583 15.76 -54.92 31.00
N HIS A 584 15.48 -56.05 31.65
CA HIS A 584 16.42 -56.82 32.47
C HIS A 584 17.65 -57.30 31.69
N PRO A 585 18.83 -57.48 32.37
CA PRO A 585 20.16 -57.58 31.73
C PRO A 585 20.52 -58.96 31.22
N SER A 586 19.59 -59.81 30.83
CA SER A 586 19.94 -61.19 30.49
C SER A 586 20.45 -61.43 29.05
N LEU A 587 20.41 -60.50 28.17
CA LEU A 587 21.01 -60.61 26.80
C LEU A 587 21.35 -59.20 26.25
N PHE A 588 22.63 -58.85 26.34
CA PHE A 588 23.13 -57.56 25.79
C PHE A 588 23.23 -57.57 24.25
N ASN A 589 22.22 -57.11 23.59
CA ASN A 589 22.33 -56.69 22.19
C ASN A 589 22.80 -55.21 22.13
N ARG A 590 23.67 -54.86 21.15
CA ARG A 590 24.19 -53.49 20.95
C ARG A 590 23.11 -52.39 20.93
N SER A 591 21.91 -52.70 20.42
CA SER A 591 20.79 -51.75 20.40
C SER A 591 20.21 -51.51 21.81
N GLN A 592 20.18 -52.53 22.66
CA GLN A 592 19.71 -52.42 24.05
C GLN A 592 20.63 -51.54 24.90
N LEU A 593 21.95 -51.65 24.67
CA LEU A 593 22.95 -50.77 25.32
C LEU A 593 22.68 -49.28 24.98
N ILE A 594 22.45 -48.95 23.71
CA ILE A 594 22.14 -47.58 23.28
C ILE A 594 20.89 -47.07 23.98
N TRP A 595 19.80 -47.84 24.03
CA TRP A 595 18.55 -47.44 24.70
C TRP A 595 18.72 -47.28 26.21
N ALA A 596 19.48 -48.15 26.87
CA ALA A 596 19.77 -48.04 28.29
C ALA A 596 20.55 -46.78 28.63
N THR A 597 21.49 -46.39 27.79
CA THR A 597 22.31 -45.19 27.97
C THR A 597 21.50 -43.91 27.75
N ILE A 598 20.64 -43.86 26.69
CA ILE A 598 19.72 -42.76 26.48
C ILE A 598 18.74 -42.64 27.66
N TYR A 599 18.29 -43.78 28.23
CA TYR A 599 17.41 -43.80 29.41
C TYR A 599 18.10 -43.24 30.65
N ALA A 600 19.37 -43.56 30.87
CA ALA A 600 20.14 -42.99 31.99
C ALA A 600 20.26 -41.47 31.92
N ASN A 601 20.38 -40.93 30.72
CA ASN A 601 20.51 -39.47 30.43
C ASN A 601 19.22 -38.83 29.91
N ARG A 602 18.05 -39.45 30.10
CA ARG A 602 16.79 -39.09 29.45
C ARG A 602 16.37 -37.60 29.61
N LYS A 603 16.59 -37.00 30.79
CA LYS A 603 16.23 -35.62 31.07
C LYS A 603 16.99 -34.62 30.17
N GLN A 604 18.28 -34.91 29.97
CA GLN A 604 19.15 -34.07 29.12
C GLN A 604 18.87 -34.29 27.64
N SER A 605 18.66 -35.54 27.24
CA SER A 605 18.24 -35.88 25.88
C SER A 605 16.91 -35.20 25.51
N LEU A 606 15.95 -35.12 26.44
CA LEU A 606 14.69 -34.43 26.26
C LEU A 606 14.88 -32.91 26.11
N LEU A 607 15.73 -32.27 26.92
CA LEU A 607 16.03 -30.86 26.82
C LEU A 607 16.68 -30.50 25.47
N SER A 608 17.66 -31.32 25.04
CA SER A 608 18.31 -31.15 23.74
C SER A 608 17.35 -31.38 22.57
N PHE A 609 16.45 -32.35 22.69
CA PHE A 609 15.40 -32.64 21.75
C PHE A 609 14.47 -31.39 21.56
N PHE A 610 13.97 -30.82 22.66
CA PHE A 610 13.10 -29.64 22.58
C PHE A 610 13.82 -28.45 21.95
N ALA A 611 15.03 -28.13 22.40
CA ALA A 611 15.77 -26.99 21.88
C ALA A 611 16.01 -27.09 20.36
N LEU A 612 16.37 -28.32 19.90
CA LEU A 612 16.64 -28.55 18.48
C LEU A 612 15.35 -28.62 17.66
N SER A 613 14.30 -29.32 18.15
CA SER A 613 13.01 -29.42 17.45
C SER A 613 12.34 -28.09 17.27
N ILE A 614 12.33 -27.20 18.28
CA ILE A 614 11.75 -25.87 18.21
C ILE A 614 12.50 -25.02 17.19
N GLY A 615 13.84 -25.04 17.19
CA GLY A 615 14.64 -24.29 16.20
C GLY A 615 14.36 -24.75 14.77
N VAL A 616 14.33 -26.06 14.52
CA VAL A 616 13.98 -26.63 13.21
C VAL A 616 12.55 -26.26 12.83
N PHE A 617 11.59 -26.41 13.74
CA PHE A 617 10.18 -26.06 13.51
C PHE A 617 10.01 -24.62 13.05
N ILE A 618 10.64 -23.64 13.72
CA ILE A 618 10.51 -22.22 13.36
C ILE A 618 11.08 -21.98 11.96
N VAL A 619 12.31 -22.43 11.68
CA VAL A 619 12.97 -22.20 10.39
C VAL A 619 12.16 -22.79 9.23
N PHE A 620 11.67 -24.02 9.40
CA PHE A 620 10.89 -24.68 8.35
C PHE A 620 9.47 -24.13 8.24
N SER A 621 8.79 -23.82 9.34
CA SER A 621 7.44 -23.26 9.31
C SER A 621 7.43 -21.90 8.61
N VAL A 622 8.42 -21.05 8.90
CA VAL A 622 8.56 -19.73 8.24
C VAL A 622 8.99 -19.89 6.77
N GLY A 623 9.99 -20.75 6.52
CA GLY A 623 10.51 -20.95 5.16
C GLY A 623 9.48 -21.53 4.17
N LEU A 624 8.62 -22.44 4.63
CA LEU A 624 7.55 -23.04 3.82
C LEU A 624 6.35 -22.13 3.61
N ASN A 625 6.15 -21.10 4.44
CA ASN A 625 5.13 -20.08 4.23
C ASN A 625 5.53 -19.02 3.19
N ARG A 626 6.74 -19.08 2.65
CA ARG A 626 7.17 -18.22 1.55
C ARG A 626 6.37 -18.54 0.31
N LYS A 627 5.58 -17.57 -0.17
CA LYS A 627 4.78 -17.70 -1.40
C LYS A 627 5.73 -17.74 -2.61
N GLY A 628 5.86 -18.87 -3.23
CA GLY A 628 6.57 -18.98 -4.51
C GLY A 628 5.62 -18.67 -5.65
N PHE A 629 5.82 -17.55 -6.37
CA PHE A 629 5.13 -17.29 -7.65
C PHE A 629 5.75 -18.16 -8.76
N ALA A 630 5.64 -19.46 -8.64
CA ALA A 630 6.08 -20.39 -9.66
C ALA A 630 4.94 -20.84 -10.57
N ASP A 631 3.69 -20.53 -10.22
CA ASP A 631 2.53 -21.02 -10.93
C ASP A 631 2.00 -19.93 -11.88
N SER A 632 2.13 -20.18 -13.19
CA SER A 632 1.68 -19.27 -14.26
C SER A 632 0.19 -18.93 -14.15
N SER A 633 -0.61 -19.84 -13.57
CA SER A 633 -2.05 -19.63 -13.36
C SER A 633 -2.34 -18.56 -12.28
N GLN A 634 -1.61 -18.56 -11.16
CA GLN A 634 -1.77 -17.57 -10.09
C GLN A 634 -1.29 -16.18 -10.53
N ILE A 635 -0.21 -16.13 -11.31
CA ILE A 635 0.26 -14.87 -11.91
C ILE A 635 -0.82 -14.31 -12.82
N ARG A 636 -1.45 -15.11 -13.65
CA ARG A 636 -2.50 -14.70 -14.59
C ARG A 636 -3.73 -14.16 -13.86
N VAL A 637 -4.14 -14.78 -12.78
CA VAL A 637 -5.25 -14.29 -11.92
C VAL A 637 -4.88 -12.95 -11.28
N GLY A 638 -3.68 -12.81 -10.73
CA GLY A 638 -3.23 -11.58 -10.08
C GLY A 638 -3.01 -10.40 -11.04
N THR A 639 -2.68 -10.68 -12.30
CA THR A 639 -2.52 -9.66 -13.35
C THR A 639 -3.80 -9.42 -14.17
N GLY A 640 -4.82 -10.27 -14.01
CA GLY A 640 -6.04 -10.24 -14.81
C GLY A 640 -5.83 -10.50 -16.29
N GLY A 641 -4.67 -11.10 -16.67
CA GLY A 641 -4.26 -11.33 -18.06
C GLY A 641 -3.59 -10.12 -18.73
N TYR A 642 -3.46 -8.98 -18.02
CA TYR A 642 -2.71 -7.83 -18.52
C TYR A 642 -1.20 -8.03 -18.36
N SER A 643 -0.43 -7.55 -19.36
CA SER A 643 1.03 -7.72 -19.43
C SER A 643 1.81 -6.51 -18.93
N LEU A 644 1.28 -5.29 -19.10
CA LEU A 644 1.91 -4.05 -18.72
C LEU A 644 1.04 -3.24 -17.76
N TRP A 645 1.70 -2.59 -16.81
CA TRP A 645 1.16 -1.58 -15.90
C TRP A 645 1.87 -0.26 -16.17
N CYS A 646 1.11 0.80 -16.42
CA CYS A 646 1.63 2.12 -16.72
C CYS A 646 1.04 3.13 -15.74
N GLU A 647 1.88 4.03 -15.23
CA GLU A 647 1.46 5.15 -14.38
C GLU A 647 2.02 6.44 -14.98
N SER A 648 1.16 7.44 -15.16
CA SER A 648 1.54 8.78 -15.62
C SER A 648 1.61 9.77 -14.46
N SER A 649 2.55 10.70 -14.54
CA SER A 649 2.67 11.80 -13.57
C SER A 649 1.71 12.95 -13.89
N VAL A 650 1.23 13.03 -15.13
CA VAL A 650 0.25 13.99 -15.61
C VAL A 650 -0.92 13.22 -16.21
N PRO A 651 -2.18 13.58 -15.93
CA PRO A 651 -3.34 12.87 -16.46
C PRO A 651 -3.37 12.87 -18.00
N VAL A 652 -3.73 11.73 -18.58
CA VAL A 652 -3.97 11.55 -20.01
C VAL A 652 -5.46 11.65 -20.27
N TYR A 653 -5.84 12.63 -21.07
CA TYR A 653 -7.26 12.99 -21.28
C TYR A 653 -7.93 12.28 -22.46
N TYR A 654 -7.17 11.56 -23.29
CA TYR A 654 -7.69 10.85 -24.47
C TYR A 654 -7.98 9.38 -24.19
N ASP A 655 -9.05 8.87 -24.79
CA ASP A 655 -9.42 7.45 -24.70
C ASP A 655 -8.54 6.59 -25.63
N LEU A 656 -7.61 5.83 -25.03
CA LEU A 656 -6.69 4.93 -25.72
C LEU A 656 -7.35 3.66 -26.27
N SER A 657 -8.64 3.41 -25.95
CA SER A 657 -9.40 2.32 -26.57
C SER A 657 -9.88 2.67 -27.98
N THR A 658 -9.88 3.96 -28.34
CA THR A 658 -10.36 4.46 -29.62
C THR A 658 -9.21 4.73 -30.59
N SER A 659 -9.45 4.55 -31.90
CA SER A 659 -8.48 4.88 -32.96
C SER A 659 -8.13 6.38 -32.98
N SER A 660 -9.12 7.25 -32.70
CA SER A 660 -8.91 8.69 -32.63
C SER A 660 -7.99 9.08 -31.47
N GLY A 661 -8.22 8.51 -30.26
CA GLY A 661 -7.37 8.77 -29.10
C GLY A 661 -5.95 8.26 -29.28
N LYS A 662 -5.77 7.06 -29.86
CA LYS A 662 -4.45 6.54 -30.25
C LYS A 662 -3.71 7.45 -31.22
N ALA A 663 -4.40 7.95 -32.25
CA ALA A 663 -3.82 8.88 -33.25
C ALA A 663 -3.38 10.21 -32.63
N LYS A 664 -4.19 10.78 -31.72
CA LYS A 664 -3.87 12.04 -31.01
C LYS A 664 -2.61 11.95 -30.15
N LEU A 665 -2.30 10.74 -29.64
CA LEU A 665 -1.14 10.47 -28.79
C LEU A 665 0.01 9.79 -29.54
N SER A 666 -0.02 9.77 -30.90
CA SER A 666 1.00 9.11 -31.74
C SER A 666 1.17 7.61 -31.42
N LEU A 667 0.08 6.94 -31.09
CA LEU A 667 0.00 5.52 -30.75
C LEU A 667 -0.73 4.69 -31.82
N SER A 668 -0.80 5.19 -33.05
CA SER A 668 -1.45 4.48 -34.17
C SER A 668 -0.77 3.16 -34.53
N ASP A 669 0.53 3.03 -34.20
CA ASP A 669 1.34 1.83 -34.48
C ASP A 669 1.18 0.73 -33.41
N LEU A 670 0.31 0.91 -32.43
CA LEU A 670 0.00 -0.16 -31.47
C LEU A 670 -0.68 -1.33 -32.17
N PRO A 671 -0.27 -2.57 -31.89
CA PRO A 671 -0.94 -3.77 -32.43
C PRO A 671 -2.46 -3.72 -32.20
N GLU A 672 -3.22 -4.15 -33.21
CA GLU A 672 -4.70 -4.13 -33.15
C GLU A 672 -5.26 -4.95 -31.99
N ASP A 673 -4.58 -6.03 -31.59
CA ASP A 673 -4.94 -6.91 -30.50
C ASP A 673 -4.62 -6.34 -29.11
N THR A 674 -4.06 -5.13 -29.02
CA THR A 674 -3.72 -4.50 -27.74
C THR A 674 -4.98 -3.92 -27.09
N GLU A 675 -5.47 -4.56 -26.03
CA GLU A 675 -6.55 -4.04 -25.19
C GLU A 675 -5.96 -3.08 -24.15
N VAL A 676 -6.59 -1.91 -23.99
CA VAL A 676 -6.18 -0.89 -22.99
C VAL A 676 -7.31 -0.67 -22.00
N LEU A 677 -7.01 -0.82 -20.72
CA LEU A 677 -7.89 -0.49 -19.60
C LEU A 677 -7.37 0.76 -18.92
N GLN A 678 -8.10 1.87 -19.05
CA GLN A 678 -7.76 3.16 -18.45
C GLN A 678 -8.49 3.32 -17.11
N CYS A 679 -7.78 3.86 -16.12
CA CYS A 679 -8.32 4.13 -14.79
C CYS A 679 -8.15 5.62 -14.46
N LEU A 680 -9.21 6.24 -13.97
CA LEU A 680 -9.18 7.53 -13.29
C LEU A 680 -8.58 7.32 -11.89
N ARG A 681 -7.97 8.34 -11.28
CA ARG A 681 -7.32 8.18 -9.98
C ARG A 681 -7.63 9.36 -9.07
N TYR A 682 -8.17 9.06 -7.90
CA TYR A 682 -8.23 9.98 -6.78
C TYR A 682 -7.04 9.70 -5.86
N ASN A 683 -6.06 10.61 -5.87
CA ASN A 683 -4.81 10.46 -5.13
C ASN A 683 -5.03 10.66 -3.63
N ALA A 684 -4.83 9.59 -2.85
CA ALA A 684 -4.89 9.58 -1.39
C ALA A 684 -3.75 8.71 -0.84
N ASP A 685 -3.87 8.17 0.37
CA ASP A 685 -2.83 7.36 0.99
C ASP A 685 -2.66 5.99 0.28
N ASP A 686 -1.43 5.50 0.17
CA ASP A 686 -1.16 4.16 -0.34
C ASP A 686 -1.51 3.10 0.71
N ALA A 687 -2.45 2.23 0.41
CA ALA A 687 -2.86 1.11 1.27
C ALA A 687 -2.18 -0.22 0.91
N SER A 688 -1.15 -0.21 0.08
CA SER A 688 -0.39 -1.41 -0.27
C SER A 688 0.44 -1.94 0.90
N CYS A 689 0.93 -3.16 0.76
CA CYS A 689 1.87 -3.75 1.71
C CYS A 689 3.20 -2.96 1.85
N LEU A 690 3.48 -2.03 0.94
CA LEU A 690 4.64 -1.15 0.99
C LEU A 690 4.50 -0.07 2.07
N ASN A 691 3.28 0.32 2.43
CA ASN A 691 3.01 1.27 3.50
C ASN A 691 2.69 0.54 4.81
N LEU A 692 3.50 0.77 5.85
CA LEU A 692 3.34 0.15 7.17
C LEU A 692 2.41 0.96 8.09
N ASN A 693 2.05 2.17 7.70
CA ASN A 693 1.17 3.04 8.46
C ASN A 693 -0.29 2.60 8.29
N LYS A 694 -1.12 2.92 9.29
CA LYS A 694 -2.57 2.71 9.19
C LYS A 694 -3.17 3.68 8.18
N VAL A 695 -3.82 3.15 7.16
CA VAL A 695 -4.48 3.96 6.13
C VAL A 695 -5.97 4.10 6.47
N THR A 696 -6.47 5.33 6.41
CA THR A 696 -7.89 5.66 6.64
C THR A 696 -8.62 6.01 5.35
N THR A 697 -7.91 6.59 4.40
CA THR A 697 -8.42 7.02 3.10
C THR A 697 -7.52 6.51 1.98
N PRO A 698 -7.69 5.24 1.56
CA PRO A 698 -6.91 4.68 0.45
C PRO A 698 -7.14 5.41 -0.88
N THR A 699 -6.14 5.36 -1.77
CA THR A 699 -6.28 5.79 -3.16
C THR A 699 -7.42 5.05 -3.85
N VAL A 700 -8.26 5.76 -4.60
CA VAL A 700 -9.41 5.20 -5.33
C VAL A 700 -9.15 5.25 -6.83
N LEU A 701 -9.39 4.14 -7.51
CA LEU A 701 -9.36 4.04 -8.97
C LEU A 701 -10.79 3.92 -9.52
N GLY A 702 -11.13 4.81 -10.44
CA GLY A 702 -12.33 4.71 -11.27
C GLY A 702 -12.04 3.83 -12.47
N ILE A 703 -12.64 2.65 -12.54
CA ILE A 703 -12.35 1.62 -13.53
C ILE A 703 -13.64 1.15 -14.23
N ASN A 704 -13.55 0.85 -15.51
CA ASN A 704 -14.67 0.26 -16.24
C ASN A 704 -14.91 -1.18 -15.74
N MET A 705 -15.93 -1.37 -14.87
CA MET A 705 -16.24 -2.66 -14.26
C MET A 705 -16.68 -3.71 -15.29
N LYS A 706 -17.23 -3.31 -16.44
CA LYS A 706 -17.56 -4.25 -17.54
C LYS A 706 -16.30 -4.80 -18.21
N ALA A 707 -15.27 -3.97 -18.41
CA ALA A 707 -13.99 -4.42 -18.92
C ALA A 707 -13.26 -5.31 -17.90
N LEU A 708 -13.35 -4.98 -16.61
CA LEU A 708 -12.79 -5.77 -15.52
C LEU A 708 -13.48 -7.15 -15.41
N SER A 709 -14.79 -7.25 -15.62
CA SER A 709 -15.51 -8.53 -15.60
C SER A 709 -15.06 -9.49 -16.72
N ASN A 710 -14.59 -8.97 -17.84
CA ASN A 710 -14.07 -9.76 -18.96
C ASN A 710 -12.60 -10.20 -18.79
N SER A 711 -11.92 -9.75 -17.72
CA SER A 711 -10.54 -10.09 -17.43
C SER A 711 -10.41 -11.39 -16.62
N ASP A 712 -9.18 -11.85 -16.38
CA ASP A 712 -8.91 -13.06 -15.58
C ASP A 712 -8.89 -12.80 -14.06
N PHE A 713 -9.19 -11.57 -13.57
CA PHE A 713 -9.26 -11.28 -12.14
C PHE A 713 -10.36 -12.10 -11.46
N GLN A 714 -10.07 -12.63 -10.28
CA GLN A 714 -11.01 -13.43 -9.50
C GLN A 714 -11.47 -12.71 -8.25
N ILE A 715 -12.76 -12.84 -7.95
CA ILE A 715 -13.35 -12.38 -6.70
C ILE A 715 -13.16 -13.49 -5.66
N GLU A 716 -12.53 -13.15 -4.53
CA GLU A 716 -12.26 -14.09 -3.45
C GLU A 716 -13.44 -14.19 -2.48
N GLN A 717 -14.01 -13.02 -2.10
CA GLN A 717 -15.16 -12.93 -1.21
C GLN A 717 -16.06 -11.76 -1.63
N THR A 718 -17.36 -11.87 -1.37
CA THR A 718 -18.33 -10.82 -1.66
C THR A 718 -19.56 -10.92 -0.76
N ILE A 719 -20.23 -9.77 -0.53
CA ILE A 719 -21.51 -9.72 0.21
C ILE A 719 -22.72 -10.07 -0.68
N TYR A 720 -22.55 -10.17 -2.00
CA TYR A 720 -23.64 -10.37 -2.98
C TYR A 720 -23.85 -11.83 -3.41
N GLY A 721 -23.10 -12.78 -2.86
CA GLY A 721 -23.17 -14.19 -3.27
C GLY A 721 -21.99 -14.60 -4.17
N GLU A 722 -21.97 -15.86 -4.63
CA GLU A 722 -20.82 -16.45 -5.34
C GLU A 722 -20.79 -16.18 -6.85
N ASP A 723 -21.86 -15.65 -7.43
CA ASP A 723 -21.92 -15.40 -8.88
C ASP A 723 -21.16 -14.13 -9.26
N ARG A 724 -20.08 -14.31 -10.00
CA ARG A 724 -19.17 -13.24 -10.43
C ARG A 724 -19.88 -12.16 -11.25
N GLU A 725 -20.74 -12.54 -12.20
CA GLU A 725 -21.43 -11.60 -13.08
C GLU A 725 -22.35 -10.68 -12.28
N VAL A 726 -23.09 -11.23 -11.31
CA VAL A 726 -23.98 -10.48 -10.43
C VAL A 726 -23.21 -9.45 -9.58
N VAL A 727 -22.00 -9.81 -9.14
CA VAL A 727 -21.17 -8.88 -8.36
C VAL A 727 -20.76 -7.67 -9.21
N PHE A 728 -20.25 -7.91 -10.43
CA PHE A 728 -19.82 -6.84 -11.33
C PHE A 728 -21.00 -5.96 -11.82
N GLU A 729 -22.20 -6.49 -11.94
CA GLU A 729 -23.39 -5.69 -12.22
C GLU A 729 -23.76 -4.80 -11.03
N ARG A 730 -23.83 -5.37 -9.82
CA ARG A 730 -24.23 -4.61 -8.62
C ARG A 730 -23.21 -3.55 -8.19
N VAL A 731 -21.93 -3.73 -8.49
CA VAL A 731 -20.88 -2.72 -8.21
C VAL A 731 -21.03 -1.48 -9.10
N ARG A 732 -21.80 -1.54 -10.18
CA ARG A 732 -22.06 -0.41 -11.08
C ARG A 732 -23.23 0.46 -10.64
N GLU A 733 -23.97 0.08 -9.62
CA GLU A 733 -25.17 0.78 -9.17
C GLU A 733 -25.03 1.21 -7.70
N ARG A 734 -25.26 2.49 -7.42
CA ARG A 734 -25.29 2.98 -6.04
C ARG A 734 -26.59 2.59 -5.34
N THR A 735 -26.51 2.33 -4.06
CA THR A 735 -27.65 2.03 -3.20
C THR A 735 -27.77 3.09 -2.10
N ASN A 736 -28.86 3.87 -2.09
CA ASN A 736 -29.13 4.86 -1.04
C ASN A 736 -27.97 5.80 -0.70
N SER A 737 -27.36 6.46 -1.69
CA SER A 737 -26.21 7.36 -1.53
C SER A 737 -24.92 6.70 -1.02
N VAL A 738 -24.82 5.37 -1.06
CA VAL A 738 -23.61 4.59 -0.76
C VAL A 738 -23.07 3.99 -2.05
N TYR A 739 -21.78 4.22 -2.28
CA TYR A 739 -21.09 3.75 -3.48
C TYR A 739 -20.41 2.41 -3.22
N PRO A 740 -20.71 1.36 -4.00
CA PRO A 740 -20.05 0.06 -3.84
C PRO A 740 -18.63 0.08 -4.42
N ALA A 741 -17.72 -0.66 -3.78
CA ALA A 741 -16.34 -0.75 -4.22
C ALA A 741 -15.78 -2.18 -4.06
N LEU A 742 -14.85 -2.54 -4.94
CA LEU A 742 -14.00 -3.73 -4.80
C LEU A 742 -12.65 -3.31 -4.21
N VAL A 743 -12.01 -4.24 -3.50
CA VAL A 743 -10.70 -4.02 -2.89
C VAL A 743 -9.87 -5.29 -2.98
N ASP A 744 -8.54 -5.19 -2.98
CA ASP A 744 -7.69 -6.39 -2.86
C ASP A 744 -7.80 -6.97 -1.43
N ALA A 745 -7.86 -8.30 -1.31
CA ALA A 745 -7.99 -8.98 -0.01
C ALA A 745 -6.88 -8.62 0.98
N THR A 746 -5.66 -8.34 0.47
CA THR A 746 -4.52 -7.92 1.29
C THR A 746 -4.70 -6.50 1.83
N VAL A 747 -5.25 -5.61 1.01
CA VAL A 747 -5.57 -4.22 1.39
C VAL A 747 -6.64 -4.19 2.46
N LEU A 748 -7.72 -4.96 2.29
CA LEU A 748 -8.82 -5.05 3.27
C LEU A 748 -8.30 -5.47 4.64
N THR A 749 -7.50 -6.54 4.68
CA THR A 749 -7.06 -7.16 5.93
C THR A 749 -5.91 -6.39 6.60
N TRP A 750 -4.91 -5.99 5.84
CA TRP A 750 -3.66 -5.46 6.37
C TRP A 750 -3.51 -3.95 6.21
N GLY A 751 -3.88 -3.38 5.06
CA GLY A 751 -3.76 -1.95 4.77
C GLY A 751 -4.76 -1.12 5.57
N ILE A 752 -6.04 -1.49 5.48
CA ILE A 752 -7.16 -0.75 6.12
C ILE A 752 -7.54 -1.40 7.45
N GLY A 753 -7.48 -2.74 7.56
CA GLY A 753 -7.87 -3.50 8.75
C GLY A 753 -9.38 -3.43 9.03
N MET A 754 -10.19 -3.55 7.97
CA MET A 754 -11.65 -3.54 8.00
C MET A 754 -12.20 -4.90 7.55
N ASN A 755 -13.50 -5.08 7.70
CA ASN A 755 -14.22 -6.27 7.24
C ASN A 755 -14.99 -5.98 5.96
N LEU A 756 -15.30 -7.03 5.22
CA LEU A 756 -16.18 -6.92 4.07
C LEU A 756 -17.56 -6.45 4.51
N GLY A 757 -18.11 -5.44 3.83
CA GLY A 757 -19.37 -4.78 4.17
C GLY A 757 -19.22 -3.48 4.96
N ASP A 758 -18.02 -3.17 5.49
CA ASP A 758 -17.74 -1.90 6.16
C ASP A 758 -17.70 -0.74 5.17
N THR A 759 -17.82 0.48 5.68
CA THR A 759 -17.93 1.69 4.87
C THR A 759 -16.78 2.65 5.18
N LEU A 760 -16.13 3.14 4.14
CA LEU A 760 -15.12 4.20 4.19
C LEU A 760 -15.77 5.55 3.87
N TYR A 761 -15.28 6.61 4.49
CA TYR A 761 -15.76 7.97 4.29
C TYR A 761 -14.70 8.82 3.62
N TYR A 762 -15.07 9.39 2.48
CA TYR A 762 -14.26 10.33 1.71
C TYR A 762 -14.95 11.69 1.66
N LYS A 763 -14.27 12.67 1.07
CA LYS A 763 -14.89 13.93 0.65
C LYS A 763 -14.81 14.00 -0.87
N ASN A 764 -15.89 14.49 -1.48
CA ASN A 764 -15.86 14.82 -2.91
C ASN A 764 -15.17 16.17 -3.16
N ASP A 765 -15.11 16.60 -4.44
CA ASP A 765 -14.51 17.88 -4.84
C ASP A 765 -15.19 19.10 -4.18
N GLN A 766 -16.41 18.95 -3.71
CA GLN A 766 -17.22 19.97 -3.05
C GLN A 766 -17.17 19.90 -1.51
N GLY A 767 -16.28 19.07 -0.95
CA GLY A 767 -16.12 18.87 0.49
C GLY A 767 -17.27 18.10 1.18
N LEU A 768 -18.20 17.54 0.42
CA LEU A 768 -19.32 16.75 0.96
C LEU A 768 -18.84 15.34 1.33
N PRO A 769 -19.30 14.78 2.48
CA PRO A 769 -18.95 13.42 2.87
C PRO A 769 -19.58 12.39 1.94
N ILE A 770 -18.76 11.46 1.46
CA ILE A 770 -19.14 10.34 0.59
C ILE A 770 -18.88 9.02 1.30
N ALA A 771 -19.85 8.10 1.22
CA ALA A 771 -19.77 6.79 1.81
C ALA A 771 -19.46 5.73 0.73
N ILE A 772 -18.31 5.06 0.84
CA ILE A 772 -17.88 3.96 -0.05
C ILE A 772 -17.90 2.65 0.72
N ARG A 773 -18.72 1.69 0.30
CA ARG A 773 -18.88 0.39 0.95
C ARG A 773 -18.06 -0.68 0.24
N LEU A 774 -17.28 -1.43 1.00
CA LEU A 774 -16.46 -2.52 0.50
C LEU A 774 -17.32 -3.77 0.32
N VAL A 775 -17.65 -4.12 -0.92
CA VAL A 775 -18.65 -5.17 -1.23
C VAL A 775 -18.05 -6.46 -1.76
N GLY A 776 -16.78 -6.44 -2.19
CA GLY A 776 -16.09 -7.63 -2.66
C GLY A 776 -14.58 -7.48 -2.64
N THR A 777 -13.86 -8.61 -2.60
CA THR A 777 -12.40 -8.66 -2.59
C THR A 777 -11.87 -9.37 -3.84
N LEU A 778 -10.79 -8.79 -4.41
CA LEU A 778 -9.99 -9.43 -5.46
C LEU A 778 -8.87 -10.26 -4.83
N SER A 779 -8.55 -11.38 -5.46
CA SER A 779 -7.48 -12.26 -5.00
C SER A 779 -6.13 -11.76 -5.48
N ASN A 780 -5.30 -11.26 -4.55
CA ASN A 780 -3.87 -10.91 -4.72
C ASN A 780 -3.55 -10.26 -6.09
N SER A 781 -4.13 -9.09 -6.33
CA SER A 781 -4.12 -8.41 -7.63
C SER A 781 -3.04 -7.32 -7.76
N VAL A 782 -2.79 -6.85 -8.98
CA VAL A 782 -1.95 -5.67 -9.24
C VAL A 782 -2.52 -4.37 -8.69
N PHE A 783 -3.78 -4.38 -8.24
CA PHE A 783 -4.47 -3.25 -7.64
C PHE A 783 -4.23 -3.10 -6.13
N GLN A 784 -3.27 -3.84 -5.55
CA GLN A 784 -2.88 -3.63 -4.16
C GLN A 784 -2.56 -2.16 -3.91
N GLY A 785 -3.07 -1.62 -2.80
CA GLY A 785 -2.97 -0.21 -2.46
C GLY A 785 -4.17 0.64 -2.86
N ASN A 786 -5.05 0.12 -3.72
CA ASN A 786 -6.16 0.88 -4.29
C ASN A 786 -7.52 0.26 -3.99
N ILE A 787 -8.55 1.12 -3.97
CA ILE A 787 -9.96 0.75 -3.97
C ILE A 787 -10.50 0.97 -5.37
N LEU A 788 -11.33 0.06 -5.87
CA LEU A 788 -11.87 0.09 -7.22
C LEU A 788 -13.36 0.46 -7.17
N VAL A 789 -13.72 1.54 -7.83
CA VAL A 789 -15.11 2.02 -8.01
C VAL A 789 -15.41 2.02 -9.50
N ASP A 790 -16.67 1.80 -9.89
CA ASP A 790 -17.05 1.92 -11.30
C ASP A 790 -16.77 3.32 -11.82
N GLN A 791 -16.26 3.42 -13.05
CA GLN A 791 -15.82 4.70 -13.65
C GLN A 791 -16.94 5.75 -13.69
N ALA A 792 -18.18 5.34 -13.95
CA ALA A 792 -19.32 6.29 -13.98
C ALA A 792 -19.63 6.80 -12.57
N LEU A 793 -19.64 5.94 -11.56
CA LEU A 793 -19.83 6.31 -10.16
C LEU A 793 -18.66 7.15 -9.63
N PHE A 794 -17.43 6.86 -10.05
CA PHE A 794 -16.24 7.65 -9.72
C PHE A 794 -16.37 9.09 -10.24
N SER A 795 -16.76 9.24 -11.52
CA SER A 795 -16.97 10.57 -12.13
C SER A 795 -18.14 11.35 -11.52
N GLU A 796 -19.10 10.66 -10.89
CA GLU A 796 -20.18 11.29 -10.12
C GLU A 796 -19.65 11.86 -8.79
N ILE A 797 -18.68 11.16 -8.16
CA ILE A 797 -18.11 11.57 -6.87
C ILE A 797 -17.05 12.68 -7.06
N TRP A 798 -16.10 12.46 -7.95
CA TRP A 798 -14.96 13.35 -8.24
C TRP A 798 -15.08 13.86 -9.67
N THR A 799 -15.92 14.87 -9.84
CA THR A 799 -16.29 15.42 -11.14
C THR A 799 -15.12 16.12 -11.84
N GLU A 800 -14.21 16.75 -11.08
CA GLU A 800 -13.05 17.45 -11.65
C GLU A 800 -11.91 16.49 -12.08
N THR A 801 -11.93 15.23 -11.66
CA THR A 801 -10.93 14.22 -12.03
C THR A 801 -11.30 13.55 -13.35
N THR A 802 -10.86 14.12 -14.48
CA THR A 802 -11.32 13.71 -15.82
C THR A 802 -10.28 13.00 -16.69
N GLY A 803 -9.02 12.96 -16.29
CA GLY A 803 -7.92 12.28 -17.01
C GLY A 803 -7.52 10.97 -16.36
N SER A 804 -6.96 10.05 -17.14
CA SER A 804 -6.46 8.75 -16.66
C SER A 804 -5.01 8.86 -16.27
N GLU A 805 -4.64 8.32 -15.11
CA GLU A 805 -3.26 8.25 -14.61
C GLU A 805 -2.72 6.82 -14.56
N VAL A 806 -3.58 5.82 -14.63
CA VAL A 806 -3.21 4.41 -14.58
C VAL A 806 -3.76 3.69 -15.79
N PHE A 807 -2.93 2.86 -16.42
CA PHE A 807 -3.27 2.10 -17.62
C PHE A 807 -2.81 0.66 -17.48
N LEU A 808 -3.66 -0.29 -17.84
CA LEU A 808 -3.27 -1.68 -18.01
C LEU A 808 -3.38 -2.05 -19.47
N LEU A 809 -2.34 -2.67 -20.02
CA LEU A 809 -2.32 -3.11 -21.41
C LEU A 809 -2.21 -4.65 -21.45
N LYS A 810 -3.04 -5.24 -22.28
CA LYS A 810 -3.00 -6.66 -22.62
C LYS A 810 -2.44 -6.80 -24.02
N THR A 811 -1.28 -7.42 -24.14
CA THR A 811 -0.56 -7.64 -25.40
C THR A 811 0.10 -9.01 -25.39
N GLY A 812 0.43 -9.56 -26.56
CA GLY A 812 1.16 -10.81 -26.71
C GLY A 812 2.57 -10.74 -26.08
N GLU A 813 3.08 -11.88 -25.61
CA GLU A 813 4.43 -11.92 -24.99
C GLU A 813 5.54 -11.49 -25.99
N SER A 814 5.40 -11.77 -27.27
CA SER A 814 6.34 -11.42 -28.33
C SER A 814 6.38 -9.91 -28.60
N GLU A 815 5.30 -9.20 -28.40
CA GLU A 815 5.13 -7.77 -28.71
C GLU A 815 5.33 -6.87 -27.49
N ARG A 816 5.40 -7.45 -26.30
CA ARG A 816 5.42 -6.73 -25.03
C ARG A 816 6.51 -5.67 -24.92
N GLU A 817 7.74 -6.00 -25.31
CA GLU A 817 8.87 -5.04 -25.25
C GLU A 817 8.74 -3.93 -26.30
N GLU A 818 8.17 -4.21 -27.46
CA GLU A 818 7.89 -3.22 -28.49
C GLU A 818 6.79 -2.26 -28.04
N VAL A 819 5.66 -2.79 -27.54
CA VAL A 819 4.57 -1.98 -26.96
C VAL A 819 5.05 -1.14 -25.80
N LYS A 820 5.86 -1.69 -24.90
CA LYS A 820 6.47 -0.95 -23.79
C LYS A 820 7.29 0.25 -24.29
N LYS A 821 8.09 0.07 -25.34
CA LYS A 821 8.90 1.13 -25.91
C LYS A 821 8.03 2.20 -26.58
N LEU A 822 7.04 1.80 -27.36
CA LEU A 822 6.08 2.72 -28.02
C LEU A 822 5.35 3.59 -27.00
N ILE A 823 4.78 3.00 -25.96
CA ILE A 823 4.09 3.74 -24.89
C ILE A 823 5.04 4.69 -24.17
N SER A 824 6.25 4.23 -23.81
CA SER A 824 7.22 5.07 -23.10
C SER A 824 7.68 6.26 -23.94
N GLN A 825 7.76 6.12 -25.25
CA GLN A 825 8.15 7.20 -26.17
C GLN A 825 6.99 8.16 -26.41
N ALA A 826 5.81 7.64 -26.77
CA ALA A 826 4.64 8.44 -27.13
C ALA A 826 4.10 9.25 -25.94
N LEU A 827 4.12 8.67 -24.74
CA LEU A 827 3.62 9.31 -23.51
C LEU A 827 4.75 9.88 -22.62
N SER A 828 5.94 10.09 -23.17
CA SER A 828 7.08 10.67 -22.42
C SER A 828 6.78 12.05 -21.85
N GLU A 829 5.99 12.86 -22.55
CA GLU A 829 5.56 14.20 -22.10
C GLU A 829 4.58 14.15 -20.90
N TYR A 830 3.92 13.03 -20.68
CA TYR A 830 3.04 12.80 -19.54
C TYR A 830 3.76 12.16 -18.34
N GLY A 831 5.08 11.90 -18.47
CA GLY A 831 5.86 11.25 -17.41
C GLY A 831 5.45 9.82 -17.14
N VAL A 832 5.12 9.04 -18.19
CA VAL A 832 4.63 7.66 -18.04
C VAL A 832 5.77 6.70 -17.69
N ARG A 833 5.62 5.99 -16.58
CA ARG A 833 6.45 4.84 -16.21
C ARG A 833 5.74 3.55 -16.61
N VAL A 834 6.45 2.71 -17.37
CA VAL A 834 5.93 1.42 -17.83
C VAL A 834 6.69 0.29 -17.16
N MET A 835 5.96 -0.61 -16.49
CA MET A 835 6.51 -1.82 -15.89
C MET A 835 5.66 -3.04 -16.27
N THR A 836 6.21 -4.24 -16.15
CA THR A 836 5.38 -5.43 -16.33
C THR A 836 4.48 -5.62 -15.10
N THR A 837 3.28 -6.14 -15.32
CA THR A 837 2.35 -6.48 -14.23
C THR A 837 2.97 -7.52 -13.29
N ASN A 838 3.81 -8.41 -13.82
CA ASN A 838 4.58 -9.37 -13.02
C ASN A 838 5.59 -8.69 -12.09
N ASP A 839 6.31 -7.67 -12.56
CA ASP A 839 7.26 -6.94 -11.72
C ASP A 839 6.53 -6.17 -10.61
N ARG A 840 5.36 -5.60 -10.91
CA ARG A 840 4.51 -4.96 -9.90
C ARG A 840 4.06 -5.94 -8.81
N LEU A 841 3.54 -7.12 -9.18
CA LEU A 841 3.21 -8.16 -8.21
C LEU A 841 4.42 -8.61 -7.39
N ARG A 842 5.60 -8.74 -8.03
CA ARG A 842 6.85 -9.08 -7.34
C ARG A 842 7.24 -8.02 -6.32
N GLN A 843 7.08 -6.73 -6.62
CA GLN A 843 7.36 -5.64 -5.67
C GLN A 843 6.56 -5.79 -4.38
N PHE A 844 5.24 -6.03 -4.47
CA PHE A 844 4.40 -6.28 -3.29
C PHE A 844 4.84 -7.52 -2.51
N ASN A 845 5.22 -8.57 -3.20
CA ASN A 845 5.68 -9.81 -2.57
C ASN A 845 7.08 -9.70 -1.94
N THR A 846 7.95 -8.84 -2.48
CA THR A 846 9.28 -8.59 -1.92
C THR A 846 9.19 -8.13 -0.47
N VAL A 847 8.18 -7.35 -0.10
CA VAL A 847 7.94 -6.93 1.28
C VAL A 847 7.66 -8.14 2.18
N THR A 848 6.70 -8.96 1.78
CA THR A 848 6.35 -10.19 2.53
C THR A 848 7.54 -11.14 2.63
N ASP A 849 8.27 -11.34 1.53
CA ASP A 849 9.47 -12.19 1.49
C ASP A 849 10.59 -11.67 2.39
N THR A 850 10.74 -10.38 2.50
CA THR A 850 11.73 -9.75 3.39
C THR A 850 11.36 -9.97 4.85
N TYR A 851 10.10 -9.79 5.24
CA TYR A 851 9.67 -10.10 6.61
C TYR A 851 9.86 -11.58 6.94
N LEU A 852 9.51 -12.47 6.03
CA LEU A 852 9.76 -13.91 6.20
C LEU A 852 11.26 -14.20 6.34
N THR A 853 12.12 -13.48 5.61
CA THR A 853 13.60 -13.62 5.73
C THR A 853 14.09 -13.15 7.08
N ILE A 854 13.56 -12.05 7.62
CA ILE A 854 13.86 -11.58 8.99
C ILE A 854 13.44 -12.65 10.01
N PHE A 855 12.25 -13.22 9.86
CA PHE A 855 11.77 -14.28 10.75
C PHE A 855 12.59 -15.56 10.62
N MET A 856 13.08 -15.91 9.43
CA MET A 856 14.02 -17.01 9.22
C MET A 856 15.36 -16.76 9.93
N THR A 857 15.88 -15.53 9.92
CA THR A 857 17.11 -15.18 10.64
C THR A 857 16.95 -15.31 12.16
N LEU A 858 15.80 -14.86 12.69
CA LEU A 858 15.43 -15.06 14.09
C LEU A 858 15.27 -16.55 14.43
N GLY A 859 14.58 -17.31 13.59
CA GLY A 859 14.45 -18.77 13.72
C GLY A 859 15.83 -19.47 13.66
N GLY A 860 16.71 -19.01 12.77
CA GLY A 860 18.10 -19.47 12.66
C GLY A 860 18.90 -19.26 13.95
N LEU A 861 18.69 -18.14 14.65
CA LEU A 861 19.29 -17.92 15.97
C LEU A 861 18.80 -18.97 16.99
N GLY A 862 17.52 -19.28 17.03
CA GLY A 862 16.93 -20.35 17.85
C GLY A 862 17.54 -21.71 17.53
N LEU A 863 17.75 -22.00 16.25
CA LEU A 863 18.42 -23.24 15.80
C LEU A 863 19.88 -23.30 16.23
N LEU A 864 20.64 -22.22 16.13
CA LEU A 864 22.02 -22.10 16.61
C LEU A 864 22.10 -22.36 18.12
N LEU A 865 21.18 -21.81 18.91
CA LEU A 865 21.07 -22.09 20.34
C LEU A 865 20.79 -23.58 20.61
N GLY A 866 19.93 -24.21 19.83
CA GLY A 866 19.62 -25.62 19.86
C GLY A 866 20.86 -26.50 19.60
N ILE A 867 21.64 -26.17 18.56
CA ILE A 867 22.89 -26.83 18.21
C ILE A 867 23.91 -26.70 19.36
N LEU A 868 24.09 -25.49 19.89
CA LEU A 868 25.01 -25.21 20.98
C LEU A 868 24.64 -26.00 22.24
N SER A 869 23.35 -26.07 22.59
CA SER A 869 22.83 -26.91 23.66
C SER A 869 23.20 -28.38 23.45
N PHE A 870 23.02 -28.88 22.25
CA PHE A 870 23.32 -30.26 21.90
C PHE A 870 24.82 -30.57 21.97
N ILE A 871 25.68 -29.66 21.50
CA ILE A 871 27.14 -29.77 21.62
C ILE A 871 27.57 -29.91 23.08
N ILE A 872 27.01 -29.04 23.95
CA ILE A 872 27.29 -29.06 25.39
C ILE A 872 26.93 -30.43 25.99
N VAL A 873 25.74 -30.96 25.62
CA VAL A 873 25.26 -32.24 26.12
C VAL A 873 26.15 -33.42 25.66
N ILE A 874 26.54 -33.43 24.37
CA ILE A 874 27.46 -34.51 23.87
C ILE A 874 28.80 -34.47 24.59
N ARG A 875 29.42 -33.31 24.65
CA ARG A 875 30.73 -33.16 25.36
C ARG A 875 30.63 -33.63 26.81
N LYS A 876 29.55 -33.27 27.48
CA LYS A 876 29.29 -33.72 28.83
C LYS A 876 29.16 -35.24 28.91
N ASN A 877 28.27 -35.85 28.10
CA ASN A 877 28.04 -37.28 28.10
C ASN A 877 29.35 -38.04 27.86
N LEU A 878 30.19 -37.61 26.92
CA LEU A 878 31.48 -38.24 26.64
C LEU A 878 32.49 -38.05 27.77
N ALA A 879 32.59 -36.85 28.37
CA ALA A 879 33.48 -36.55 29.47
C ALA A 879 33.14 -37.36 30.75
N MET A 880 31.85 -37.54 31.05
CA MET A 880 31.40 -38.30 32.23
C MET A 880 31.60 -39.82 32.08
N ARG A 881 31.78 -40.27 30.85
CA ARG A 881 31.92 -41.71 30.55
C ARG A 881 33.35 -42.11 30.18
N ARG A 882 34.35 -41.30 30.58
CA ARG A 882 35.75 -41.60 30.33
C ARG A 882 36.18 -42.95 30.96
N ASP A 883 35.68 -43.28 32.15
CA ASP A 883 35.98 -44.58 32.82
C ASP A 883 35.31 -45.75 32.10
N GLU A 884 34.09 -45.54 31.50
CA GLU A 884 33.49 -46.57 30.64
C GLU A 884 34.30 -46.75 29.34
N ILE A 885 34.80 -45.68 28.75
CA ILE A 885 35.66 -45.76 27.56
C ILE A 885 36.94 -46.50 27.86
N ARG A 886 37.52 -46.27 29.03
CA ARG A 886 38.73 -47.05 29.52
C ARG A 886 38.37 -48.51 29.70
N LEU A 887 37.20 -48.80 30.33
CA LEU A 887 36.77 -50.21 30.57
C LEU A 887 36.56 -50.94 29.24
N TYR A 888 35.96 -50.32 28.23
CA TYR A 888 35.80 -50.93 26.89
C TYR A 888 37.14 -51.22 26.22
N ARG A 889 38.14 -50.35 26.41
CA ARG A 889 39.53 -50.66 25.94
C ARG A 889 40.15 -51.85 26.67
N VAL A 890 39.99 -51.92 27.99
CA VAL A 890 40.46 -53.10 28.78
C VAL A 890 39.78 -54.39 28.33
N LEU A 891 38.49 -54.31 27.94
CA LEU A 891 37.73 -55.44 27.41
C LEU A 891 38.06 -55.76 25.91
N GLY A 892 39.04 -55.09 25.29
CA GLY A 892 39.54 -55.37 23.94
C GLY A 892 38.79 -54.68 22.80
N PHE A 893 37.89 -53.75 23.10
CA PHE A 893 37.23 -52.96 22.01
C PHE A 893 38.20 -51.98 21.37
N THR A 894 38.21 -51.91 20.06
CA THR A 894 39.00 -50.94 19.33
C THR A 894 38.37 -49.56 19.43
N ASP A 895 39.18 -48.47 19.33
CA ASP A 895 38.69 -47.08 19.35
C ASP A 895 37.61 -46.82 18.27
N GLY A 896 37.70 -47.54 17.10
CA GLY A 896 36.70 -47.46 16.04
C GLY A 896 35.36 -48.12 16.41
N GLN A 897 35.37 -49.21 17.21
CA GLN A 897 34.17 -49.85 17.72
C GLN A 897 33.48 -49.01 18.81
N ILE A 898 34.29 -48.48 19.73
CA ILE A 898 33.83 -47.54 20.75
C ILE A 898 33.22 -46.31 20.08
N GLY A 899 33.92 -45.72 19.09
CA GLY A 899 33.44 -44.55 18.34
C GLY A 899 32.09 -44.78 17.64
N ARG A 900 31.88 -45.96 17.07
CA ARG A 900 30.59 -46.34 16.45
C ARG A 900 29.43 -46.46 17.46
N ILE A 901 29.69 -46.97 18.66
CA ILE A 901 28.67 -47.07 19.72
C ILE A 901 28.25 -45.65 20.15
N PHE A 902 29.23 -44.82 20.53
CA PHE A 902 28.96 -43.45 20.98
C PHE A 902 28.36 -42.58 19.88
N TYR A 903 28.77 -42.75 18.61
CA TYR A 903 28.19 -42.05 17.49
C TYR A 903 26.71 -42.39 17.32
N LYS A 904 26.35 -43.67 17.27
CA LYS A 904 24.95 -44.13 17.14
C LYS A 904 24.09 -43.65 18.28
N GLU A 905 24.59 -43.63 19.49
CA GLU A 905 23.88 -43.12 20.68
C GLU A 905 23.57 -41.62 20.56
N ASN A 906 24.58 -40.82 20.21
CA ASN A 906 24.46 -39.37 20.18
C ASN A 906 23.79 -38.83 18.91
N ILE A 907 23.63 -39.60 17.83
CA ILE A 907 22.95 -39.17 16.60
C ILE A 907 21.44 -39.41 16.63
N LEU A 908 20.96 -40.35 17.45
CA LEU A 908 19.56 -40.78 17.46
C LEU A 908 18.63 -39.68 17.94
N VAL A 909 19.03 -38.90 18.96
CA VAL A 909 18.25 -37.82 19.56
C VAL A 909 18.10 -36.62 18.59
N PRO A 910 19.19 -36.08 17.99
CA PRO A 910 19.04 -34.96 17.03
C PRO A 910 18.31 -35.36 15.76
N LEU A 911 18.51 -36.57 15.24
CA LEU A 911 17.79 -37.05 14.07
C LEU A 911 16.26 -37.08 14.34
N TYR A 912 15.88 -37.58 15.50
CA TYR A 912 14.47 -37.60 15.95
C TYR A 912 13.93 -36.18 16.16
N ALA A 913 14.74 -35.26 16.69
CA ALA A 913 14.39 -33.88 16.89
C ALA A 913 14.16 -33.12 15.56
N ILE A 914 15.07 -33.34 14.59
CA ILE A 914 14.94 -32.76 13.25
C ILE A 914 13.67 -33.26 12.56
N LEU A 915 13.47 -34.58 12.54
CA LEU A 915 12.28 -35.19 11.93
C LEU A 915 10.97 -34.64 12.55
N THR A 916 10.95 -34.56 13.89
CA THR A 916 9.78 -34.06 14.63
C THR A 916 9.51 -32.57 14.35
N GLY A 917 10.57 -31.75 14.30
CA GLY A 917 10.47 -30.33 13.97
C GLY A 917 9.95 -30.09 12.56
N VAL A 918 10.43 -30.86 11.57
CA VAL A 918 9.96 -30.83 10.20
C VAL A 918 8.48 -31.24 10.10
N ILE A 919 8.09 -32.35 10.72
CA ILE A 919 6.67 -32.78 10.73
C ILE A 919 5.78 -31.73 11.37
N GLY A 920 6.21 -31.12 12.50
CA GLY A 920 5.49 -30.02 13.14
C GLY A 920 5.33 -28.81 12.22
N ALA A 921 6.38 -28.46 11.47
CA ALA A 921 6.34 -27.39 10.47
C ALA A 921 5.37 -27.72 9.31
N LEU A 922 5.38 -28.95 8.81
CA LEU A 922 4.45 -29.40 7.78
C LEU A 922 2.99 -29.33 8.25
N ILE A 923 2.72 -29.69 9.50
CA ILE A 923 1.38 -29.53 10.11
C ILE A 923 1.02 -28.04 10.19
N SER A 924 1.97 -27.17 10.58
CA SER A 924 1.77 -25.73 10.71
C SER A 924 1.43 -25.06 9.36
N VAL A 925 1.96 -25.57 8.25
CA VAL A 925 1.78 -25.02 6.89
C VAL A 925 0.64 -25.70 6.12
N SER A 926 0.02 -26.74 6.68
CA SER A 926 -0.98 -27.57 5.99
C SER A 926 -2.18 -26.80 5.43
N ALA A 927 -2.56 -25.66 6.05
CA ALA A 927 -3.61 -24.77 5.53
C ALA A 927 -3.21 -24.07 4.21
N ASN A 928 -1.93 -23.92 3.93
CA ASN A 928 -1.40 -23.19 2.78
C ASN A 928 -0.64 -24.11 1.79
N PHE A 929 -0.85 -25.43 1.85
CA PHE A 929 -0.13 -26.39 0.98
C PHE A 929 -0.29 -26.11 -0.52
N SER A 930 -1.45 -25.65 -0.95
CA SER A 930 -1.72 -25.29 -2.34
C SER A 930 -0.92 -24.07 -2.84
N ASN A 931 -0.48 -23.23 -1.92
CA ASN A 931 0.21 -21.97 -2.23
C ASN A 931 1.75 -22.08 -2.12
N ALA A 932 2.27 -23.20 -1.62
CA ALA A 932 3.71 -23.44 -1.51
C ALA A 932 4.27 -23.91 -2.86
N GLY A 933 5.00 -23.06 -3.56
CA GLY A 933 5.64 -23.39 -4.85
C GLY A 933 6.67 -24.55 -4.72
N THR A 934 6.88 -25.27 -5.82
CA THR A 934 7.85 -26.38 -5.92
C THR A 934 9.26 -25.98 -5.49
N GLY A 935 9.64 -24.72 -5.70
CA GLY A 935 10.92 -24.14 -5.24
C GLY A 935 11.06 -24.07 -3.72
N ALA A 936 9.98 -23.79 -2.96
CA ALA A 936 10.01 -23.78 -1.50
C ALA A 936 10.22 -25.17 -0.93
N TRP A 937 9.61 -26.20 -1.54
CA TRP A 937 9.78 -27.61 -1.16
C TRP A 937 11.20 -28.12 -1.42
N SER A 938 11.77 -27.80 -2.60
CA SER A 938 13.15 -28.22 -2.93
C SER A 938 14.18 -27.55 -2.01
N LEU A 939 14.01 -26.27 -1.68
CA LEU A 939 14.84 -25.55 -0.72
C LEU A 939 14.72 -26.13 0.69
N ALA A 940 13.51 -26.42 1.16
CA ALA A 940 13.29 -27.03 2.47
C ALA A 940 13.93 -28.41 2.56
N LEU A 941 13.76 -29.26 1.55
CA LEU A 941 14.38 -30.58 1.48
C LEU A 941 15.91 -30.46 1.44
N GLY A 942 16.45 -29.59 0.60
CA GLY A 942 17.90 -29.33 0.51
C GLY A 942 18.48 -28.86 1.83
N PHE A 943 17.81 -27.93 2.50
CA PHE A 943 18.22 -27.44 3.83
C PHE A 943 18.17 -28.54 4.88
N MET A 944 17.11 -29.36 4.87
CA MET A 944 16.99 -30.51 5.78
C MET A 944 18.17 -31.51 5.60
N LEU A 945 18.47 -31.89 4.35
CA LEU A 945 19.56 -32.80 4.04
C LEU A 945 20.91 -32.21 4.42
N PHE A 946 21.14 -30.93 4.07
CA PHE A 946 22.38 -30.21 4.45
C PHE A 946 22.55 -30.14 5.96
N PHE A 947 21.51 -29.72 6.68
CA PHE A 947 21.54 -29.58 8.13
C PHE A 947 21.75 -30.93 8.83
N THR A 948 21.05 -31.97 8.38
CA THR A 948 21.24 -33.36 8.89
C THR A 948 22.68 -33.85 8.64
N GLY A 949 23.22 -33.57 7.44
CA GLY A 949 24.62 -33.90 7.10
C GLY A 949 25.63 -33.18 8.00
N CYS A 950 25.44 -31.88 8.22
CA CYS A 950 26.26 -31.08 9.12
C CYS A 950 26.25 -31.63 10.56
N VAL A 951 25.08 -31.98 11.10
CA VAL A 951 24.95 -32.58 12.44
C VAL A 951 25.65 -33.91 12.49
N MET A 952 25.52 -34.78 11.48
CA MET A 952 26.19 -36.06 11.41
C MET A 952 27.74 -35.96 11.42
N ILE A 953 28.28 -35.06 10.58
CA ILE A 953 29.71 -34.78 10.49
C ILE A 953 30.24 -34.24 11.82
N PHE A 954 29.52 -33.31 12.42
CA PHE A 954 29.89 -32.63 13.64
C PHE A 954 29.92 -33.63 14.83
N VAL A 955 28.87 -34.44 15.00
CA VAL A 955 28.81 -35.49 16.04
C VAL A 955 29.98 -36.49 15.88
N ARG A 956 30.26 -36.89 14.63
CA ARG A 956 31.38 -37.79 14.33
C ARG A 956 32.73 -37.18 14.73
N GLY A 957 32.94 -35.90 14.42
CA GLY A 957 34.16 -35.15 14.77
C GLY A 957 34.36 -35.03 16.27
N LEU A 958 33.30 -34.68 17.03
CA LEU A 958 33.34 -34.58 18.49
C LEU A 958 33.63 -35.91 19.16
N VAL A 959 32.94 -36.98 18.75
CA VAL A 959 33.14 -38.33 19.28
C VAL A 959 34.58 -38.79 19.02
N LYS A 960 35.13 -38.60 17.83
CA LYS A 960 36.51 -38.95 17.48
C LYS A 960 37.53 -38.17 18.32
N ARG A 961 37.29 -36.85 18.54
CA ARG A 961 38.19 -35.98 19.34
C ARG A 961 38.23 -36.37 20.81
N GLU A 962 37.08 -36.61 21.43
CA GLU A 962 37.00 -36.97 22.86
C GLU A 962 37.52 -38.38 23.14
N ILE A 963 37.33 -39.36 22.26
CA ILE A 963 37.90 -40.71 22.38
C ILE A 963 39.44 -40.65 22.23
N GLY A 964 39.94 -39.77 21.32
CA GLY A 964 41.39 -39.55 21.18
C GLY A 964 42.01 -38.88 22.40
N SER A 965 41.35 -37.88 23.01
CA SER A 965 41.82 -37.23 24.23
C SER A 965 41.77 -38.08 25.50
N SER A 966 41.01 -39.18 25.48
CA SER A 966 41.02 -40.14 26.62
C SER A 966 42.21 -41.13 26.58
N LYS A 967 43.16 -40.97 25.66
CA LYS A 967 44.45 -41.71 25.62
C LYS A 967 45.53 -41.14 26.56
N LEU A 968 45.39 -39.86 26.88
CA LEU A 968 46.19 -39.14 27.86
C LEU A 968 45.51 -39.16 29.22
#